data_df5ffbf8f077915f70147ba1b1ea731f
#
_entry.id   df5ffbf8f077915f70147ba1b1ea731f
#
_cell.length_a   1.000
_cell.length_b   1.000
_cell.length_c   1.000
_cell.angle_alpha   90.00
_cell.angle_beta   90.00
_cell.angle_gamma   90.00
#
_symmetry.space_group_name_H-M   'P 1'
#
loop_
_entity.id
_entity.type
_entity.pdbx_description
1 polymer ?
#
loop_
_entity_poly.entity_id
_entity_poly.type
_entity_poly.pdbx_seq_one_letter_code
_entity_poly.pdbx_strand_id
1 'polypeptide(L)'
;MEYFDLLKNEFEKAQAVAESARSKGFDSRAYVEIKPAPDLASRVEGIIGLPGLAEIIKANSAGKTREELAFEMVKQICTSDRFGTAEQKLLLAARVGLAVLTEGIVVAPTEGIQGVALHKNADGSDYVAILYAGPIRGAGGTSAALSVALVDYGRRLLNIGAYKPQQSEIERYVEEIQIYNTVAKLQYNPPEEDLRTILENCPVCVDGLPTEDAELGVHRNIKRLDANGKEEYISNRVRGGVALVICEGIAQKAKSVLKHTKNVGLDWSWLNSIIRIDKLKTSDAGASKDQHFLQELVAGRPILAYPNHSGSFRLRYGRSRYTGIAAKGFNPASMILLGEFIACGTQLKIDKPGKGCVAAPVDTIEGPFVKLESGEALRINTAEQAYAVKDKVRKIISVGDILVTYGDFKKSNTPLQPTSYVEEYWEAQAEKAGLKDAKAENFKEAYEISAKYNIPMHPQFIYEYSDITSQELAKLAEAVRKAKINSSAADLFSIDAIEVENTDGIAEILERLCVPHVEMSRSITISKDHAQALVAELGFSDSGALNMAKDLKIDLQKSALEIVNDNAPFKVMRRSTRIGARIGRPEKAKERLMRPAPNSLFPIGEYGGKERSLFKAYMYEKAKFNNRGIDIEMARYRCEKGKELVAGPYCRKHNSRARVERICVACGRVSESDVCPYCGSKTSSFETRHIDLMKLIDDAISNIKANSIPKNLKGVKGVINRDRIVEPIEKGVLRALHNVHTFKDGTSRFDATDMPITHFYPKEAGVSIEKLAELGYTEDYLHNKLESPDQLVELKHQDIIVNRKGAEFLLKVSQFVDSLLERFYGLKPFYNAKTIDDMIGHLVITLSPHTSAGILNRVIGFTDANVGFAHPYTVSARRRNCDGDEDTMMLLIDALINFSRDYLPTTIGGTMDAPLILTLNVNPS
;
A
#
# COMPACT_ATOMS: atom_id res chain seq x y z
N MET A 1 20.57 1.34 27.01
CA MET A 1 20.82 1.88 25.65
C MET A 1 19.46 2.15 25.02
N GLU A 2 19.23 3.35 24.54
CA GLU A 2 17.95 3.67 23.92
C GLU A 2 17.75 2.85 22.65
N TYR A 3 16.50 2.58 22.29
CA TYR A 3 16.13 1.74 21.13
C TYR A 3 16.79 2.20 19.83
N PHE A 4 16.77 3.50 19.57
CA PHE A 4 17.38 4.05 18.35
C PHE A 4 18.90 3.95 18.33
N ASP A 5 19.57 3.93 19.49
CA ASP A 5 21.02 3.71 19.58
C ASP A 5 21.38 2.28 19.19
N LEU A 6 20.54 1.30 19.56
CA LEU A 6 20.71 -0.09 19.13
C LEU A 6 20.64 -0.22 17.60
N LEU A 7 19.61 0.36 16.99
CA LEU A 7 19.45 0.35 15.53
C LEU A 7 20.61 1.04 14.83
N LYS A 8 21.03 2.19 15.34
CA LYS A 8 22.16 2.97 14.78
C LYS A 8 23.47 2.18 14.84
N ASN A 9 23.77 1.56 15.97
CA ASN A 9 24.99 0.76 16.15
C ASN A 9 25.03 -0.42 15.18
N GLU A 10 23.90 -1.15 15.00
CA GLU A 10 23.84 -2.25 14.02
C GLU A 10 23.95 -1.73 12.57
N PHE A 11 23.35 -0.59 12.27
CA PHE A 11 23.50 0.06 10.97
C PHE A 11 24.98 0.45 10.70
N GLU A 12 25.66 1.08 11.64
CA GLU A 12 27.05 1.50 11.49
C GLU A 12 28.00 0.31 11.26
N LYS A 13 27.78 -0.83 11.93
CA LYS A 13 28.52 -2.08 11.66
C LYS A 13 28.31 -2.55 10.21
N ALA A 14 27.06 -2.60 9.75
CA ALA A 14 26.75 -3.03 8.39
C ALA A 14 27.30 -2.06 7.34
N GLN A 15 27.22 -0.75 7.58
CA GLN A 15 27.78 0.28 6.72
C GLN A 15 29.29 0.16 6.59
N ALA A 16 30.01 -0.04 7.70
CA ALA A 16 31.47 -0.20 7.68
C ALA A 16 31.92 -1.38 6.83
N VAL A 17 31.21 -2.52 6.91
CA VAL A 17 31.45 -3.69 6.05
C VAL A 17 31.19 -3.36 4.58
N ALA A 18 30.07 -2.70 4.28
CA ALA A 18 29.72 -2.31 2.91
C ALA A 18 30.73 -1.30 2.31
N GLU A 19 31.17 -0.31 3.08
CA GLU A 19 32.21 0.65 2.67
C GLU A 19 33.54 -0.06 2.42
N SER A 20 33.93 -0.99 3.29
CA SER A 20 35.13 -1.81 3.08
C SER A 20 35.06 -2.64 1.79
N ALA A 21 33.90 -3.23 1.49
CA ALA A 21 33.68 -3.96 0.25
C ALA A 21 33.78 -3.05 -0.98
N ARG A 22 33.05 -1.93 -0.99
CA ARG A 22 33.06 -0.97 -2.09
C ARG A 22 34.43 -0.33 -2.34
N SER A 23 35.20 -0.06 -1.29
CA SER A 23 36.57 0.50 -1.39
C SER A 23 37.55 -0.38 -2.16
N LYS A 24 37.28 -1.68 -2.34
CA LYS A 24 38.06 -2.57 -3.21
C LYS A 24 38.01 -2.12 -4.68
N GLY A 25 37.03 -1.34 -5.08
CA GLY A 25 36.94 -0.76 -6.42
C GLY A 25 36.48 -1.74 -7.49
N PHE A 26 35.90 -2.88 -7.13
CA PHE A 26 35.35 -3.88 -8.06
C PHE A 26 34.00 -3.48 -8.64
N ASP A 27 33.33 -2.49 -8.05
CA ASP A 27 32.06 -1.96 -8.49
C ASP A 27 32.21 -0.68 -9.31
N SER A 28 31.13 -0.25 -9.98
CA SER A 28 31.09 1.02 -10.74
C SER A 28 31.46 2.22 -9.88
N ARG A 29 31.02 2.24 -8.60
CA ARG A 29 31.36 3.25 -7.59
C ARG A 29 32.11 2.61 -6.43
N ALA A 30 33.16 3.28 -5.96
CA ALA A 30 34.01 2.82 -4.85
C ALA A 30 33.51 3.25 -3.47
N TYR A 31 32.26 3.62 -3.36
CA TYR A 31 31.58 4.05 -2.13
C TYR A 31 30.13 3.56 -2.09
N VAL A 32 29.57 3.51 -0.90
CA VAL A 32 28.15 3.18 -0.71
C VAL A 32 27.30 4.32 -1.21
N GLU A 33 26.37 4.03 -2.12
CA GLU A 33 25.55 5.05 -2.81
C GLU A 33 24.28 5.42 -2.05
N ILE A 34 23.74 4.51 -1.23
CA ILE A 34 22.58 4.77 -0.37
C ILE A 34 23.06 5.54 0.86
N LYS A 35 22.71 6.81 0.95
CA LYS A 35 23.15 7.67 2.05
C LYS A 35 22.06 7.82 3.12
N PRO A 36 22.43 7.85 4.41
CA PRO A 36 21.53 8.26 5.48
C PRO A 36 21.00 9.66 5.25
N ALA A 37 19.69 9.85 5.47
CA ALA A 37 19.01 11.15 5.35
C ALA A 37 18.14 11.36 6.61
N PRO A 38 18.70 11.97 7.67
CA PRO A 38 18.05 12.08 8.97
C PRO A 38 16.87 13.05 9.01
N ASP A 39 16.82 14.01 8.09
CA ASP A 39 15.83 15.09 8.07
C ASP A 39 15.28 15.37 6.67
N LEU A 40 14.24 16.20 6.59
CA LEU A 40 13.61 16.62 5.34
C LEU A 40 14.62 17.20 4.34
N ALA A 41 15.50 18.08 4.82
CA ALA A 41 16.48 18.79 3.97
C ALA A 41 17.46 17.80 3.31
N SER A 42 17.98 16.85 4.09
CA SER A 42 18.86 15.78 3.59
C SER A 42 18.15 14.83 2.62
N ARG A 43 16.88 14.53 2.87
CA ARG A 43 16.07 13.72 1.92
C ARG A 43 15.88 14.42 0.59
N VAL A 44 15.50 15.71 0.62
CA VAL A 44 15.31 16.51 -0.60
C VAL A 44 16.62 16.62 -1.39
N GLU A 45 17.73 16.92 -0.71
CA GLU A 45 19.06 16.95 -1.36
C GLU A 45 19.42 15.62 -2.00
N GLY A 46 19.17 14.51 -1.30
CA GLY A 46 19.50 13.17 -1.79
C GLY A 46 18.69 12.75 -3.01
N ILE A 47 17.41 13.15 -3.12
CA ILE A 47 16.55 12.88 -4.28
C ILE A 47 16.90 13.79 -5.46
N ILE A 48 17.06 15.10 -5.23
CA ILE A 48 17.38 16.07 -6.28
C ILE A 48 18.81 15.87 -6.78
N GLY A 49 19.73 15.45 -5.91
CA GLY A 49 21.12 15.18 -6.24
C GLY A 49 21.97 16.46 -6.36
N LEU A 50 21.56 17.58 -5.76
CA LEU A 50 22.28 18.86 -5.80
C LEU A 50 22.95 19.14 -4.44
N PRO A 51 24.28 19.01 -4.32
CA PRO A 51 25.00 19.26 -3.07
C PRO A 51 24.83 20.70 -2.53
N GLY A 52 24.65 20.83 -1.22
CA GLY A 52 24.45 22.09 -0.52
C GLY A 52 23.00 22.59 -0.50
N LEU A 53 22.06 21.83 -1.07
CA LEU A 53 20.64 22.17 -1.04
C LEU A 53 20.07 22.00 0.38
N ALA A 54 20.54 21.03 1.13
CA ALA A 54 20.09 20.78 2.49
C ALA A 54 20.35 21.97 3.42
N GLU A 55 21.49 22.63 3.29
CA GLU A 55 21.84 23.83 4.07
C GLU A 55 20.87 24.98 3.77
N ILE A 56 20.54 25.19 2.51
CA ILE A 56 19.59 26.24 2.08
C ILE A 56 18.20 25.96 2.64
N ILE A 57 17.75 24.71 2.59
CA ILE A 57 16.45 24.31 3.15
C ILE A 57 16.42 24.52 4.66
N LYS A 58 17.44 24.07 5.40
CA LYS A 58 17.53 24.24 6.86
C LYS A 58 17.50 25.71 7.27
N ALA A 59 18.25 26.56 6.57
CA ALA A 59 18.28 28.00 6.85
C ALA A 59 16.92 28.68 6.69
N ASN A 60 16.02 28.13 5.88
CA ASN A 60 14.74 28.74 5.55
C ASN A 60 13.50 28.00 6.16
N SER A 61 13.71 26.93 6.90
CA SER A 61 12.60 26.05 7.38
C SER A 61 11.96 26.50 8.69
N ALA A 62 12.66 27.27 9.52
CA ALA A 62 12.18 27.64 10.85
C ALA A 62 10.82 28.38 10.81
N GLY A 63 9.84 27.83 11.55
CA GLY A 63 8.51 28.43 11.71
C GLY A 63 7.59 28.37 10.48
N LYS A 64 7.98 27.68 9.41
CA LYS A 64 7.19 27.56 8.17
C LYS A 64 6.52 26.20 8.04
N THR A 65 5.33 26.20 7.49
CA THR A 65 4.69 24.97 7.00
C THR A 65 5.45 24.45 5.76
N ARG A 66 5.21 23.19 5.38
CA ARG A 66 5.82 22.60 4.18
C ARG A 66 5.48 23.36 2.90
N GLU A 67 4.25 23.81 2.78
CA GLU A 67 3.79 24.62 1.65
C GLU A 67 4.49 25.96 1.59
N GLU A 68 4.59 26.67 2.70
CA GLU A 68 5.32 27.95 2.79
C GLU A 68 6.81 27.76 2.49
N LEU A 69 7.42 26.70 3.01
CA LEU A 69 8.81 26.36 2.71
C LEU A 69 9.02 26.05 1.22
N ALA A 70 8.09 25.35 0.58
CA ALA A 70 8.18 25.07 -0.85
C ALA A 70 8.19 26.34 -1.70
N PHE A 71 7.32 27.32 -1.41
CA PHE A 71 7.33 28.63 -2.09
C PHE A 71 8.57 29.44 -1.76
N GLU A 72 9.05 29.41 -0.52
CA GLU A 72 10.30 30.08 -0.14
C GLU A 72 11.49 29.50 -0.92
N MET A 73 11.56 28.19 -1.10
CA MET A 73 12.62 27.56 -1.91
C MET A 73 12.55 28.00 -3.37
N VAL A 74 11.35 28.17 -3.97
CA VAL A 74 11.21 28.76 -5.30
C VAL A 74 11.80 30.17 -5.34
N LYS A 75 11.52 31.00 -4.33
CA LYS A 75 12.07 32.36 -4.24
C LYS A 75 13.59 32.34 -4.18
N GLN A 76 14.18 31.54 -3.28
CA GLN A 76 15.63 31.42 -3.11
C GLN A 76 16.33 30.96 -4.41
N ILE A 77 15.74 30.03 -5.14
CA ILE A 77 16.32 29.48 -6.38
C ILE A 77 16.17 30.50 -7.53
N CYS A 78 14.98 31.08 -7.72
CA CYS A 78 14.73 32.00 -8.84
C CYS A 78 15.50 33.34 -8.73
N THR A 79 15.69 33.83 -7.50
CA THR A 79 16.43 35.11 -7.26
C THR A 79 17.94 34.92 -7.20
N SER A 80 18.46 33.69 -7.11
CA SER A 80 19.90 33.44 -7.07
C SER A 80 20.50 33.30 -8.48
N ASP A 81 21.69 33.89 -8.71
CA ASP A 81 22.43 33.72 -9.97
C ASP A 81 23.16 32.38 -10.10
N ARG A 82 23.23 31.62 -9.01
CA ARG A 82 23.95 30.33 -8.95
C ARG A 82 23.34 29.26 -9.86
N PHE A 83 22.05 29.32 -10.19
CA PHE A 83 21.31 28.20 -10.75
C PHE A 83 21.03 28.28 -12.25
N GLY A 84 21.78 29.11 -12.97
CA GLY A 84 21.82 29.16 -14.43
C GLY A 84 20.68 29.98 -15.09
N THR A 85 20.17 29.48 -16.23
CA THR A 85 19.13 30.16 -17.03
C THR A 85 17.76 30.17 -16.34
N ALA A 86 16.80 30.97 -16.82
CA ALA A 86 15.45 31.04 -16.30
C ALA A 86 14.77 29.67 -16.32
N GLU A 87 14.93 28.88 -17.38
CA GLU A 87 14.39 27.51 -17.49
C GLU A 87 15.01 26.56 -16.47
N GLN A 88 16.32 26.62 -16.28
CA GLN A 88 17.04 25.82 -15.29
C GLN A 88 16.62 26.16 -13.87
N LYS A 89 16.50 27.46 -13.55
CA LYS A 89 15.99 27.94 -12.26
C LYS A 89 14.56 27.45 -12.01
N LEU A 90 13.65 27.59 -12.97
CA LEU A 90 12.26 27.16 -12.83
C LEU A 90 12.12 25.63 -12.71
N LEU A 91 12.89 24.87 -13.47
CA LEU A 91 12.91 23.42 -13.36
C LEU A 91 13.38 22.95 -11.99
N LEU A 92 14.50 23.52 -11.54
CA LEU A 92 15.06 23.20 -10.21
C LEU A 92 14.08 23.62 -9.10
N ALA A 93 13.50 24.82 -9.19
CA ALA A 93 12.53 25.34 -8.23
C ALA A 93 11.27 24.45 -8.15
N ALA A 94 10.72 24.03 -9.30
CA ALA A 94 9.58 23.13 -9.34
C ALA A 94 9.91 21.77 -8.71
N ARG A 95 11.06 21.18 -9.03
CA ARG A 95 11.50 19.90 -8.47
C ARG A 95 11.76 19.97 -6.97
N VAL A 96 12.47 20.99 -6.51
CA VAL A 96 12.78 21.19 -5.08
C VAL A 96 11.49 21.47 -4.30
N GLY A 97 10.63 22.37 -4.79
CA GLY A 97 9.36 22.67 -4.15
C GLY A 97 8.47 21.43 -4.06
N LEU A 98 8.35 20.64 -5.13
CA LEU A 98 7.61 19.39 -5.11
C LEU A 98 8.23 18.35 -4.18
N ALA A 99 9.56 18.28 -4.10
CA ALA A 99 10.26 17.39 -3.18
C ALA A 99 10.00 17.77 -1.71
N VAL A 100 9.97 19.06 -1.39
CA VAL A 100 9.58 19.55 -0.05
C VAL A 100 8.12 19.17 0.26
N LEU A 101 7.18 19.43 -0.66
CA LEU A 101 5.77 19.08 -0.49
C LEU A 101 5.54 17.57 -0.29
N THR A 102 6.39 16.75 -0.87
CA THR A 102 6.31 15.27 -0.79
C THR A 102 7.30 14.67 0.22
N GLU A 103 7.85 15.51 1.11
CA GLU A 103 8.75 15.13 2.22
C GLU A 103 10.07 14.47 1.79
N GLY A 104 10.46 14.62 0.53
CA GLY A 104 11.64 13.94 0.00
C GLY A 104 11.51 12.41 0.00
N ILE A 105 10.31 11.87 -0.23
CA ILE A 105 10.07 10.43 -0.19
C ILE A 105 9.82 9.86 -1.59
N VAL A 106 9.03 10.56 -2.41
CA VAL A 106 8.63 10.09 -3.73
C VAL A 106 9.58 10.55 -4.84
N VAL A 107 9.60 9.83 -5.96
CA VAL A 107 10.41 10.18 -7.15
C VAL A 107 9.73 11.18 -8.08
N ALA A 108 8.49 11.55 -7.84
CA ALA A 108 7.71 12.46 -8.68
C ALA A 108 8.43 13.79 -9.01
N PRO A 109 9.23 14.39 -8.12
CA PRO A 109 10.01 15.60 -8.45
C PRO A 109 10.96 15.42 -9.64
N THR A 110 11.61 14.29 -9.76
CA THR A 110 12.61 14.02 -10.80
C THR A 110 12.05 13.23 -11.98
N GLU A 111 11.13 12.31 -11.75
CA GLU A 111 10.54 11.46 -12.79
C GLU A 111 9.20 11.99 -13.32
N GLY A 112 8.48 12.75 -12.51
CA GLY A 112 7.20 13.34 -12.88
C GLY A 112 7.33 14.70 -13.56
N ILE A 113 8.33 15.52 -13.21
CA ILE A 113 8.65 16.78 -13.86
C ILE A 113 9.87 16.58 -14.75
N GLN A 114 9.64 16.45 -16.06
CA GLN A 114 10.69 16.14 -17.03
C GLN A 114 11.43 17.38 -17.52
N GLY A 115 10.78 18.54 -17.56
CA GLY A 115 11.39 19.77 -18.03
C GLY A 115 10.53 21.00 -17.79
N VAL A 116 11.13 22.14 -18.07
CA VAL A 116 10.48 23.44 -18.21
C VAL A 116 11.01 24.05 -19.50
N ALA A 117 10.13 24.63 -20.32
CA ALA A 117 10.48 25.30 -21.55
C ALA A 117 9.84 26.69 -21.61
N LEU A 118 10.50 27.62 -22.27
CA LEU A 118 9.94 28.92 -22.61
C LEU A 118 9.38 28.88 -24.02
N HIS A 119 8.22 29.45 -24.21
CA HIS A 119 7.52 29.60 -25.48
C HIS A 119 6.96 30.99 -25.63
N LYS A 120 6.48 31.34 -26.81
CA LYS A 120 5.83 32.62 -27.08
C LYS A 120 4.33 32.47 -27.28
N ASN A 121 3.56 33.35 -26.63
CA ASN A 121 2.15 33.58 -26.94
C ASN A 121 1.99 34.18 -28.36
N ALA A 122 0.77 34.14 -28.89
CA ALA A 122 0.45 34.75 -30.19
C ALA A 122 0.74 36.27 -30.22
N ASP A 123 0.74 36.94 -29.09
CA ASP A 123 1.08 38.35 -28.93
C ASP A 123 2.59 38.62 -28.82
N GLY A 124 3.41 37.59 -28.88
CA GLY A 124 4.87 37.64 -28.77
C GLY A 124 5.43 37.67 -27.34
N SER A 125 4.59 37.73 -26.32
CA SER A 125 5.04 37.64 -24.92
C SER A 125 5.51 36.21 -24.57
N ASP A 126 6.53 36.11 -23.73
CA ASP A 126 7.06 34.82 -23.28
C ASP A 126 6.15 34.19 -22.22
N TYR A 127 6.00 32.86 -22.25
CA TYR A 127 5.32 32.07 -21.21
C TYR A 127 6.08 30.81 -20.87
N VAL A 128 5.73 30.18 -19.75
CA VAL A 128 6.36 28.96 -19.24
C VAL A 128 5.46 27.75 -19.50
N ALA A 129 6.05 26.69 -20.07
CA ALA A 129 5.47 25.36 -20.13
C ALA A 129 6.23 24.41 -19.20
N ILE A 130 5.51 23.66 -18.36
CA ILE A 130 6.09 22.61 -17.51
C ILE A 130 5.71 21.25 -18.08
N LEU A 131 6.72 20.39 -18.29
CA LEU A 131 6.57 19.11 -18.97
C LEU A 131 6.41 17.99 -17.93
N TYR A 132 5.24 17.40 -17.89
CA TYR A 132 4.90 16.30 -16.98
C TYR A 132 4.97 14.93 -17.65
N ALA A 133 5.21 13.90 -16.82
CA ALA A 133 5.11 12.49 -17.19
C ALA A 133 4.28 11.71 -16.15
N GLY A 134 3.86 10.48 -16.49
CA GLY A 134 2.99 9.64 -15.65
C GLY A 134 3.39 9.51 -14.17
N PRO A 135 4.69 9.41 -13.82
CA PRO A 135 5.13 9.34 -12.41
C PRO A 135 4.71 10.50 -11.51
N ILE A 136 4.22 11.63 -12.04
CA ILE A 136 3.66 12.75 -11.26
C ILE A 136 2.49 12.29 -10.35
N ARG A 137 1.78 11.24 -10.73
CA ARG A 137 0.71 10.64 -9.93
C ARG A 137 1.16 10.25 -8.53
N GLY A 138 2.42 9.83 -8.37
CA GLY A 138 3.02 9.48 -7.09
C GLY A 138 3.13 10.64 -6.09
N ALA A 139 3.12 11.89 -6.55
CA ALA A 139 3.11 13.06 -5.68
C ALA A 139 1.80 13.25 -4.92
N GLY A 140 0.69 12.72 -5.45
CA GLY A 140 -0.67 12.99 -5.00
C GLY A 140 -1.23 14.31 -5.57
N GLY A 141 -2.55 14.38 -5.74
CA GLY A 141 -3.21 15.45 -6.49
C GLY A 141 -2.91 16.87 -5.99
N THR A 142 -2.91 17.09 -4.67
CA THR A 142 -2.62 18.44 -4.13
C THR A 142 -1.19 18.89 -4.46
N SER A 143 -0.20 18.03 -4.24
CA SER A 143 1.21 18.37 -4.53
C SER A 143 1.46 18.53 -6.03
N ALA A 144 0.82 17.70 -6.87
CA ALA A 144 0.88 17.82 -8.33
C ALA A 144 0.32 19.17 -8.82
N ALA A 145 -0.84 19.59 -8.30
CA ALA A 145 -1.41 20.90 -8.63
C ALA A 145 -0.57 22.07 -8.10
N LEU A 146 -0.06 21.95 -6.87
CA LEU A 146 0.82 22.97 -6.30
C LEU A 146 2.13 23.11 -7.08
N SER A 147 2.64 22.06 -7.76
CA SER A 147 3.82 22.21 -8.61
C SER A 147 3.61 23.20 -9.76
N VAL A 148 2.39 23.31 -10.31
CA VAL A 148 2.03 24.33 -11.30
C VAL A 148 2.02 25.73 -10.66
N ALA A 149 1.48 25.85 -9.44
CA ALA A 149 1.49 27.13 -8.70
C ALA A 149 2.91 27.58 -8.30
N LEU A 150 3.81 26.64 -7.96
CA LEU A 150 5.23 26.94 -7.71
C LEU A 150 5.90 27.56 -8.95
N VAL A 151 5.60 27.00 -10.15
CA VAL A 151 6.12 27.55 -11.41
C VAL A 151 5.48 28.91 -11.72
N ASP A 152 4.18 29.11 -11.45
CA ASP A 152 3.53 30.42 -11.57
C ASP A 152 4.19 31.47 -10.65
N TYR A 153 4.49 31.10 -9.42
CA TYR A 153 5.21 31.99 -8.50
C TYR A 153 6.62 32.33 -9.02
N GLY A 154 7.36 31.32 -9.49
CA GLY A 154 8.71 31.48 -10.04
C GLY A 154 8.75 32.33 -11.31
N ARG A 155 7.80 32.16 -12.26
CA ARG A 155 7.76 32.99 -13.47
C ARG A 155 7.53 34.48 -13.17
N ARG A 156 6.67 34.76 -12.15
CA ARG A 156 6.47 36.17 -11.71
C ARG A 156 7.73 36.80 -11.17
N LEU A 157 8.51 36.04 -10.37
CA LEU A 157 9.81 36.52 -9.88
C LEU A 157 10.83 36.78 -10.99
N LEU A 158 10.71 36.04 -12.09
CA LEU A 158 11.57 36.19 -13.28
C LEU A 158 10.97 37.13 -14.34
N ASN A 159 9.86 37.80 -14.07
CA ASN A 159 9.14 38.70 -14.98
C ASN A 159 8.72 38.04 -16.31
N ILE A 160 8.36 36.74 -16.29
CA ILE A 160 7.88 36.06 -17.48
C ILE A 160 6.33 36.12 -17.52
N GLY A 161 5.74 36.34 -18.71
CA GLY A 161 4.32 36.51 -18.94
C GLY A 161 3.49 35.27 -18.57
N ALA A 162 2.17 35.43 -18.52
CA ALA A 162 1.24 34.30 -18.34
C ALA A 162 0.98 33.61 -19.67
N TYR A 163 0.69 32.29 -19.59
CA TYR A 163 0.21 31.51 -20.74
C TYR A 163 -1.16 31.99 -21.20
N LYS A 164 -1.36 32.10 -22.52
CA LYS A 164 -2.60 32.50 -23.19
C LYS A 164 -2.90 31.49 -24.30
N PRO A 165 -3.65 30.41 -24.02
CA PRO A 165 -3.93 29.36 -24.98
C PRO A 165 -4.82 29.84 -26.12
N GLN A 166 -4.64 29.28 -27.33
CA GLN A 166 -5.56 29.43 -28.42
C GLN A 166 -6.76 28.46 -28.24
N GLN A 167 -7.92 28.79 -28.81
CA GLN A 167 -9.12 27.95 -28.71
C GLN A 167 -8.89 26.53 -29.22
N SER A 168 -8.17 26.40 -30.35
CA SER A 168 -7.81 25.08 -30.91
C SER A 168 -6.96 24.23 -29.98
N GLU A 169 -6.12 24.87 -29.16
CA GLU A 169 -5.29 24.18 -28.17
C GLU A 169 -6.14 23.73 -26.96
N ILE A 170 -7.11 24.55 -26.53
CA ILE A 170 -8.05 24.19 -25.45
C ILE A 170 -8.86 22.93 -25.85
N GLU A 171 -9.45 22.94 -27.04
CA GLU A 171 -10.25 21.81 -27.52
C GLU A 171 -9.41 20.54 -27.71
N ARG A 172 -8.16 20.70 -28.11
CA ARG A 172 -7.19 19.58 -28.12
C ARG A 172 -7.00 18.95 -26.75
N TYR A 173 -6.82 19.75 -25.71
CA TYR A 173 -6.66 19.23 -24.34
C TYR A 173 -7.92 18.51 -23.86
N VAL A 174 -9.11 19.03 -24.17
CA VAL A 174 -10.38 18.37 -23.80
C VAL A 174 -10.47 16.99 -24.47
N GLU A 175 -10.20 16.89 -25.78
CA GLU A 175 -10.17 15.62 -26.50
C GLU A 175 -9.12 14.65 -25.90
N GLU A 176 -7.91 15.13 -25.64
CA GLU A 176 -6.81 14.34 -25.08
C GLU A 176 -7.16 13.72 -23.73
N ILE A 177 -7.78 14.49 -22.84
CA ILE A 177 -8.20 14.03 -21.51
C ILE A 177 -9.28 12.95 -21.61
N GLN A 178 -10.25 13.10 -22.52
CA GLN A 178 -11.28 12.09 -22.74
C GLN A 178 -10.71 10.77 -23.26
N ILE A 179 -9.76 10.84 -24.20
CA ILE A 179 -9.05 9.67 -24.71
C ILE A 179 -8.25 9.01 -23.57
N TYR A 180 -7.50 9.79 -22.79
CA TYR A 180 -6.74 9.27 -21.65
C TYR A 180 -7.65 8.57 -20.63
N ASN A 181 -8.80 9.15 -20.31
CA ASN A 181 -9.75 8.54 -19.40
C ASN A 181 -10.30 7.19 -19.92
N THR A 182 -10.43 7.04 -21.24
CA THR A 182 -10.85 5.78 -21.85
C THR A 182 -9.78 4.70 -21.76
N VAL A 183 -8.52 5.06 -21.99
CA VAL A 183 -7.38 4.12 -22.05
C VAL A 183 -6.84 3.78 -20.68
N ALA A 184 -6.63 4.77 -19.81
CA ALA A 184 -5.89 4.62 -18.56
C ALA A 184 -6.74 4.83 -17.28
N LYS A 185 -7.99 5.29 -17.39
CA LYS A 185 -8.91 5.56 -16.28
C LYS A 185 -8.41 6.60 -15.28
N LEU A 186 -9.03 7.76 -15.29
CA LEU A 186 -8.84 8.81 -14.29
C LEU A 186 -9.59 8.45 -12.98
N GLN A 187 -9.01 8.79 -11.85
CA GLN A 187 -9.71 8.73 -10.54
C GLN A 187 -10.76 9.84 -10.41
N TYR A 188 -10.57 10.94 -11.12
CA TYR A 188 -11.49 12.05 -11.19
C TYR A 188 -11.52 12.60 -12.62
N ASN A 189 -12.69 12.55 -13.27
CA ASN A 189 -12.94 13.11 -14.58
C ASN A 189 -13.89 14.31 -14.43
N PRO A 190 -13.40 15.56 -14.49
CA PRO A 190 -14.23 16.75 -14.38
C PRO A 190 -15.10 16.94 -15.65
N PRO A 191 -16.20 17.70 -15.57
CA PRO A 191 -16.95 18.14 -16.74
C PRO A 191 -16.09 18.94 -17.70
N GLU A 192 -16.42 18.91 -18.99
CA GLU A 192 -15.65 19.65 -20.00
C GLU A 192 -15.62 21.17 -19.77
N GLU A 193 -16.70 21.74 -19.23
CA GLU A 193 -16.76 23.17 -18.88
C GLU A 193 -15.70 23.53 -17.82
N ASP A 194 -15.53 22.67 -16.80
CA ASP A 194 -14.50 22.86 -15.77
C ASP A 194 -13.11 22.74 -16.39
N LEU A 195 -12.91 21.80 -17.34
CA LEU A 195 -11.64 21.66 -18.09
C LEU A 195 -11.32 22.92 -18.90
N ARG A 196 -12.28 23.46 -19.66
CA ARG A 196 -12.12 24.70 -20.42
C ARG A 196 -11.77 25.85 -19.50
N THR A 197 -12.49 25.99 -18.35
CA THR A 197 -12.21 27.03 -17.36
C THR A 197 -10.76 26.95 -16.83
N ILE A 198 -10.28 25.74 -16.52
CA ILE A 198 -8.89 25.53 -16.07
C ILE A 198 -7.90 25.94 -17.15
N LEU A 199 -8.11 25.48 -18.38
CA LEU A 199 -7.20 25.70 -19.48
C LEU A 199 -7.11 27.19 -19.87
N GLU A 200 -8.24 27.90 -19.87
CA GLU A 200 -8.31 29.34 -20.19
C GLU A 200 -7.61 30.23 -19.13
N ASN A 201 -7.64 29.81 -17.87
CA ASN A 201 -7.22 30.69 -16.76
C ASN A 201 -5.88 30.27 -16.13
N CYS A 202 -5.36 29.06 -16.39
CA CYS A 202 -4.10 28.60 -15.81
C CYS A 202 -2.94 29.43 -16.39
N PRO A 203 -2.18 30.15 -15.54
CA PRO A 203 -1.13 31.06 -16.03
C PRO A 203 0.16 30.36 -16.48
N VAL A 204 0.23 29.04 -16.35
CA VAL A 204 1.33 28.17 -16.76
C VAL A 204 0.79 27.12 -17.71
N CYS A 205 1.47 26.86 -18.82
CA CYS A 205 1.12 25.78 -19.74
C CYS A 205 1.45 24.44 -19.10
N VAL A 206 0.43 23.64 -18.80
CA VAL A 206 0.58 22.25 -18.37
C VAL A 206 0.83 21.38 -19.59
N ASP A 207 2.09 21.05 -19.84
CA ASP A 207 2.53 20.25 -20.98
C ASP A 207 3.07 18.87 -20.49
N GLY A 208 3.50 18.02 -21.42
CA GLY A 208 4.02 16.72 -21.06
C GLY A 208 4.57 15.92 -22.22
N LEU A 209 5.21 14.82 -21.84
CA LEU A 209 5.72 13.85 -22.80
C LEU A 209 4.59 12.87 -23.20
N PRO A 210 4.55 12.41 -24.47
CA PRO A 210 3.63 11.37 -24.90
C PRO A 210 3.97 10.04 -24.18
N THR A 211 3.05 9.56 -23.38
CA THR A 211 3.22 8.34 -22.55
C THR A 211 2.32 7.19 -22.96
N GLU A 212 1.22 7.47 -23.66
CA GLU A 212 0.24 6.47 -24.06
C GLU A 212 0.35 6.15 -25.56
N ASP A 213 0.03 4.91 -25.95
CA ASP A 213 -0.03 4.48 -27.35
C ASP A 213 -1.36 4.85 -28.04
N ALA A 214 -1.97 5.95 -27.60
CA ALA A 214 -3.19 6.50 -28.16
C ALA A 214 -2.92 7.86 -28.83
N GLU A 215 -3.63 8.15 -29.91
CA GLU A 215 -3.52 9.40 -30.65
C GLU A 215 -4.87 10.14 -30.69
N LEU A 216 -4.80 11.47 -30.82
CA LEU A 216 -5.96 12.32 -31.03
C LEU A 216 -6.61 12.04 -32.40
N GLY A 217 -7.94 12.11 -32.44
CA GLY A 217 -8.72 11.91 -33.65
C GLY A 217 -9.00 13.20 -34.42
N VAL A 218 -9.47 14.22 -33.73
CA VAL A 218 -9.99 15.46 -34.35
C VAL A 218 -8.97 16.59 -34.29
N HIS A 219 -8.49 16.96 -33.11
CA HIS A 219 -7.61 18.13 -32.91
C HIS A 219 -6.13 17.76 -33.07
N ARG A 220 -5.74 17.36 -34.27
CA ARG A 220 -4.36 16.96 -34.64
C ARG A 220 -3.59 18.15 -35.19
N ASN A 221 -2.26 18.03 -35.13
CA ASN A 221 -1.31 18.97 -35.75
C ASN A 221 -1.49 20.43 -35.29
N ILE A 222 -1.83 20.59 -33.99
CA ILE A 222 -1.90 21.92 -33.40
C ILE A 222 -0.49 22.47 -33.23
N LYS A 223 -0.32 23.74 -33.58
CA LYS A 223 0.95 24.46 -33.55
C LYS A 223 0.99 25.46 -32.42
N ARG A 224 2.17 25.67 -31.88
CA ARG A 224 2.53 26.77 -30.98
C ARG A 224 3.86 27.40 -31.40
N LEU A 225 4.24 28.51 -30.79
CA LEU A 225 5.51 29.16 -31.06
C LEU A 225 6.56 28.74 -30.06
N ASP A 226 7.78 28.34 -30.51
CA ASP A 226 8.93 28.08 -29.63
C ASP A 226 9.47 29.38 -29.02
N ALA A 227 10.53 29.30 -28.24
CA ALA A 227 11.20 30.45 -27.61
C ALA A 227 11.72 31.47 -28.65
N ASN A 228 11.99 31.05 -29.88
CA ASN A 228 12.50 31.90 -30.96
C ASN A 228 11.36 32.45 -31.85
N GLY A 229 10.10 32.10 -31.54
CA GLY A 229 8.94 32.50 -32.36
C GLY A 229 8.73 31.63 -33.63
N LYS A 230 9.36 30.44 -33.69
CA LYS A 230 9.16 29.48 -34.76
C LYS A 230 8.02 28.52 -34.44
N GLU A 231 7.19 28.19 -35.42
CA GLU A 231 6.12 27.22 -35.23
C GLU A 231 6.67 25.81 -34.97
N GLU A 232 6.16 25.16 -33.94
CA GLU A 232 6.37 23.74 -33.65
C GLU A 232 5.04 23.03 -33.43
N TYR A 233 5.01 21.72 -33.71
CA TYR A 233 3.81 20.89 -33.51
C TYR A 233 3.79 20.30 -32.12
N ILE A 234 2.62 20.38 -31.47
CA ILE A 234 2.36 19.58 -30.27
C ILE A 234 2.17 18.13 -30.71
N SER A 235 2.75 17.18 -29.97
CA SER A 235 2.59 15.74 -30.26
C SER A 235 1.12 15.33 -30.39
N ASN A 236 0.79 14.55 -31.41
CA ASN A 236 -0.56 14.00 -31.58
C ASN A 236 -0.86 12.82 -30.63
N ARG A 237 0.13 12.31 -29.91
CA ARG A 237 -0.03 11.24 -28.90
C ARG A 237 -0.49 11.82 -27.57
N VAL A 238 -1.22 11.00 -26.81
CA VAL A 238 -1.77 11.35 -25.50
C VAL A 238 -0.66 11.47 -24.44
N ARG A 239 -0.69 12.56 -23.68
CA ARG A 239 0.25 12.93 -22.64
C ARG A 239 -0.37 12.68 -21.25
N GLY A 240 -0.14 11.49 -20.67
CA GLY A 240 -0.76 11.09 -19.41
C GLY A 240 -0.48 12.03 -18.23
N GLY A 241 0.73 12.61 -18.14
CA GLY A 241 1.08 13.59 -17.12
C GLY A 241 0.19 14.82 -17.11
N VAL A 242 -0.20 15.31 -18.31
CA VAL A 242 -1.12 16.44 -18.47
C VAL A 242 -2.50 16.13 -17.90
N ALA A 243 -3.09 15.00 -18.31
CA ALA A 243 -4.40 14.58 -17.82
C ALA A 243 -4.42 14.42 -16.29
N LEU A 244 -3.38 13.82 -15.70
CA LEU A 244 -3.27 13.63 -14.26
C LEU A 244 -3.20 14.95 -13.50
N VAL A 245 -2.37 15.91 -13.94
CA VAL A 245 -2.19 17.20 -13.26
C VAL A 245 -3.47 18.05 -13.36
N ILE A 246 -4.12 18.11 -14.52
CA ILE A 246 -5.34 18.91 -14.72
C ILE A 246 -6.50 18.27 -13.94
N CYS A 247 -6.76 16.98 -14.08
CA CYS A 247 -7.96 16.32 -13.54
C CYS A 247 -7.83 15.93 -12.08
N GLU A 248 -6.85 15.07 -11.74
CA GLU A 248 -6.62 14.57 -10.38
C GLU A 248 -5.91 15.60 -9.49
N GLY A 249 -5.20 16.57 -10.10
CA GLY A 249 -4.57 17.68 -9.44
C GLY A 249 -5.50 18.89 -9.32
N ILE A 250 -5.47 19.79 -10.30
CA ILE A 250 -6.09 21.12 -10.24
C ILE A 250 -7.60 21.02 -10.01
N ALA A 251 -8.32 20.26 -10.85
CA ALA A 251 -9.78 20.15 -10.76
C ALA A 251 -10.23 19.50 -9.45
N GLN A 252 -9.70 18.32 -9.11
CA GLN A 252 -10.12 17.58 -7.91
C GLN A 252 -9.73 18.29 -6.61
N LYS A 253 -8.62 19.00 -6.59
CA LYS A 253 -8.06 19.64 -5.38
C LYS A 253 -8.21 21.17 -5.37
N ALA A 254 -9.04 21.73 -6.22
CA ALA A 254 -9.24 23.19 -6.41
C ALA A 254 -9.35 23.97 -5.10
N LYS A 255 -10.14 23.50 -4.13
CA LYS A 255 -10.30 24.13 -2.82
C LYS A 255 -8.99 24.21 -2.03
N SER A 256 -8.20 23.13 -2.03
CA SER A 256 -6.91 23.07 -1.32
C SER A 256 -5.87 23.96 -2.02
N VAL A 257 -5.81 23.90 -3.34
CA VAL A 257 -4.90 24.72 -4.17
C VAL A 257 -5.17 26.20 -3.96
N LEU A 258 -6.45 26.62 -4.02
CA LEU A 258 -6.83 28.02 -3.80
C LEU A 258 -6.42 28.54 -2.42
N LYS A 259 -6.52 27.72 -1.38
CA LYS A 259 -6.07 28.09 -0.03
C LYS A 259 -4.56 28.43 -0.03
N HIS A 260 -3.72 27.55 -0.60
CA HIS A 260 -2.27 27.73 -0.57
C HIS A 260 -1.79 28.84 -1.51
N THR A 261 -2.40 29.00 -2.69
CA THR A 261 -2.05 30.07 -3.65
C THR A 261 -2.38 31.46 -3.10
N LYS A 262 -3.52 31.59 -2.38
CA LYS A 262 -3.91 32.84 -1.73
C LYS A 262 -2.90 33.28 -0.67
N ASN A 263 -2.34 32.36 0.10
CA ASN A 263 -1.37 32.65 1.16
C ASN A 263 -0.06 33.31 0.62
N VAL A 264 0.27 33.05 -0.64
CA VAL A 264 1.49 33.57 -1.29
C VAL A 264 1.21 34.68 -2.30
N GLY A 265 -0.01 35.21 -2.33
CA GLY A 265 -0.42 36.33 -3.19
C GLY A 265 -0.57 35.97 -4.67
N LEU A 266 -0.77 34.70 -5.01
CA LEU A 266 -1.12 34.28 -6.36
C LEU A 266 -2.62 34.43 -6.59
N ASP A 267 -3.01 35.02 -7.72
CA ASP A 267 -4.42 35.11 -8.11
C ASP A 267 -4.83 33.85 -8.88
N TRP A 268 -5.40 32.92 -8.15
CA TRP A 268 -6.04 31.70 -8.65
C TRP A 268 -7.54 31.69 -8.29
N SER A 269 -8.14 32.88 -8.14
CA SER A 269 -9.55 33.03 -7.73
C SER A 269 -10.54 32.42 -8.71
N TRP A 270 -10.17 32.20 -9.98
CA TRP A 270 -10.93 31.48 -10.98
C TRP A 270 -11.26 30.03 -10.56
N LEU A 271 -10.48 29.42 -9.65
CA LEU A 271 -10.82 28.10 -9.10
C LEU A 271 -12.16 28.08 -8.35
N ASN A 272 -12.65 29.24 -7.89
CA ASN A 272 -13.96 29.28 -7.21
C ASN A 272 -15.11 28.83 -8.11
N SER A 273 -15.03 29.03 -9.42
CA SER A 273 -16.06 28.65 -10.39
C SER A 273 -16.21 27.14 -10.55
N ILE A 274 -15.12 26.39 -10.30
CA ILE A 274 -15.11 24.93 -10.38
C ILE A 274 -15.25 24.25 -8.99
N ILE A 275 -15.13 25.00 -7.89
CA ILE A 275 -15.36 24.46 -6.56
C ILE A 275 -16.88 24.29 -6.35
N ARG A 276 -17.35 23.06 -6.48
CA ARG A 276 -18.74 22.72 -6.15
C ARG A 276 -18.84 22.53 -4.64
N ILE A 277 -19.60 23.40 -3.98
CA ILE A 277 -20.05 23.13 -2.62
C ILE A 277 -21.02 21.97 -2.78
N ASP A 278 -20.64 20.79 -2.30
CA ASP A 278 -21.57 19.68 -2.10
C ASP A 278 -22.70 20.24 -1.19
N LYS A 279 -23.77 20.73 -1.80
CA LYS A 279 -25.03 20.90 -1.09
C LYS A 279 -25.32 19.53 -0.52
N LEU A 280 -25.33 19.41 0.78
CA LEU A 280 -25.82 18.24 1.52
C LEU A 280 -27.00 17.68 0.73
N LYS A 281 -26.78 16.61 -0.03
CA LYS A 281 -27.88 15.88 -0.65
C LYS A 281 -28.66 15.26 0.48
N THR A 282 -29.72 15.95 0.83
CA THR A 282 -30.79 15.42 1.67
C THR A 282 -31.32 14.15 1.00
N SER A 283 -31.31 13.06 1.78
CA SER A 283 -32.19 11.89 1.76
C SER A 283 -32.34 10.94 0.57
N ASP A 284 -31.90 11.23 -0.66
CA ASP A 284 -32.06 10.25 -1.77
C ASP A 284 -30.76 9.57 -2.27
N ALA A 285 -29.64 9.78 -1.59
CA ALA A 285 -28.34 9.29 -2.02
C ALA A 285 -28.06 7.82 -1.64
N GLY A 286 -28.96 7.15 -0.94
CA GLY A 286 -28.78 5.75 -0.50
C GLY A 286 -28.78 4.77 -1.68
N ALA A 287 -29.80 4.85 -2.50
CA ALA A 287 -30.03 3.91 -3.61
C ALA A 287 -28.95 4.00 -4.71
N SER A 288 -28.45 5.20 -5.03
CA SER A 288 -27.43 5.36 -6.10
C SER A 288 -26.03 4.88 -5.68
N LYS A 289 -25.67 4.96 -4.39
CA LYS A 289 -24.36 4.47 -3.89
C LYS A 289 -24.35 2.95 -3.74
N ASP A 290 -25.45 2.36 -3.31
CA ASP A 290 -25.58 0.90 -3.22
C ASP A 290 -25.51 0.26 -4.61
N GLN A 291 -26.12 0.88 -5.64
CA GLN A 291 -26.01 0.44 -7.02
C GLN A 291 -24.59 0.53 -7.57
N HIS A 292 -23.85 1.60 -7.25
CA HIS A 292 -22.45 1.73 -7.67
C HIS A 292 -21.55 0.68 -7.00
N PHE A 293 -21.77 0.39 -5.72
CA PHE A 293 -21.04 -0.66 -5.00
C PHE A 293 -21.20 -2.03 -5.66
N LEU A 294 -22.39 -2.36 -6.13
CA LEU A 294 -22.70 -3.64 -6.77
C LEU A 294 -22.26 -3.70 -8.25
N GLN A 295 -22.12 -2.56 -8.93
CA GLN A 295 -21.74 -2.52 -10.35
C GLN A 295 -20.25 -2.77 -10.62
N GLU A 296 -19.37 -2.49 -9.65
CA GLU A 296 -17.91 -2.69 -9.78
C GLU A 296 -17.48 -4.13 -9.51
N LEU A 297 -18.14 -5.11 -10.12
CA LEU A 297 -17.76 -6.52 -9.97
C LEU A 297 -16.53 -6.85 -10.81
N VAL A 298 -15.58 -7.55 -10.21
CA VAL A 298 -14.39 -8.07 -10.89
C VAL A 298 -14.43 -9.60 -10.84
N ALA A 299 -14.19 -10.27 -11.97
CA ALA A 299 -14.16 -11.73 -12.02
C ALA A 299 -13.18 -12.32 -11.01
N GLY A 300 -13.59 -13.33 -10.28
CA GLY A 300 -12.81 -13.96 -9.21
C GLY A 300 -12.77 -13.20 -7.88
N ARG A 301 -13.57 -12.12 -7.73
CA ARG A 301 -13.64 -11.29 -6.52
C ARG A 301 -15.09 -11.22 -6.04
N PRO A 302 -15.57 -12.20 -5.24
CA PRO A 302 -16.97 -12.31 -4.84
C PRO A 302 -17.43 -11.17 -3.93
N ILE A 303 -18.75 -10.92 -3.95
CA ILE A 303 -19.44 -10.17 -2.91
C ILE A 303 -19.60 -11.10 -1.70
N LEU A 304 -19.15 -10.67 -0.54
CA LEU A 304 -19.25 -11.40 0.72
C LEU A 304 -20.52 -11.04 1.49
N ALA A 305 -20.96 -9.79 1.36
CA ALA A 305 -22.15 -9.28 2.02
C ALA A 305 -22.73 -8.11 1.21
N TYR A 306 -24.05 -8.08 1.06
CA TYR A 306 -24.75 -6.99 0.38
C TYR A 306 -25.01 -5.80 1.32
N PRO A 307 -25.01 -4.55 0.83
CA PRO A 307 -25.37 -3.39 1.63
C PRO A 307 -26.82 -3.49 2.19
N ASN A 308 -27.00 -3.14 3.46
CA ASN A 308 -28.30 -3.09 4.13
C ASN A 308 -29.17 -4.37 4.01
N HIS A 309 -28.52 -5.53 3.83
CA HIS A 309 -29.21 -6.81 3.61
C HIS A 309 -29.12 -7.71 4.84
N SER A 310 -30.19 -8.50 5.10
CA SER A 310 -30.19 -9.53 6.14
C SER A 310 -28.99 -10.48 6.00
N GLY A 311 -28.37 -10.86 7.11
CA GLY A 311 -27.19 -11.72 7.14
C GLY A 311 -25.86 -11.06 6.80
N SER A 312 -25.85 -9.80 6.32
CA SER A 312 -24.63 -9.04 6.09
C SER A 312 -23.89 -8.70 7.38
N PHE A 313 -22.66 -8.18 7.27
CA PHE A 313 -21.85 -7.86 8.45
C PHE A 313 -22.54 -6.87 9.36
N ARG A 314 -22.56 -7.16 10.66
CA ARG A 314 -23.08 -6.26 11.69
C ARG A 314 -22.00 -5.25 12.09
N LEU A 315 -22.28 -3.96 11.97
CA LEU A 315 -21.36 -2.89 12.33
C LEU A 315 -21.12 -2.85 13.84
N ARG A 316 -19.88 -2.99 14.25
CA ARG A 316 -19.41 -2.75 15.61
C ARG A 316 -18.36 -1.64 15.60
N TYR A 317 -18.52 -0.63 16.43
CA TYR A 317 -17.53 0.43 16.57
C TYR A 317 -16.48 0.05 17.61
N GLY A 318 -15.20 0.24 17.27
CA GLY A 318 -14.13 -0.03 18.20
C GLY A 318 -12.76 0.01 17.58
N ARG A 319 -11.77 -0.41 18.37
CA ARG A 319 -10.37 -0.52 17.98
C ARG A 319 -9.84 -1.91 18.35
N SER A 320 -8.81 -2.33 17.65
CA SER A 320 -8.01 -3.50 17.98
C SER A 320 -6.53 -3.17 17.90
N ARG A 321 -5.67 -4.09 18.25
CA ARG A 321 -4.20 -3.95 18.10
C ARG A 321 -3.77 -3.78 16.63
N TYR A 322 -4.61 -4.09 15.67
CA TYR A 322 -4.43 -3.83 14.24
C TYR A 322 -4.89 -2.42 13.86
N THR A 323 -4.81 -1.47 14.77
CA THR A 323 -5.22 -0.10 14.50
C THR A 323 -4.27 0.48 13.46
N GLY A 324 -4.79 0.67 12.33
CA GLY A 324 -4.22 1.47 11.28
C GLY A 324 -5.36 2.16 10.61
N ILE A 325 -5.05 3.08 9.74
CA ILE A 325 -6.04 3.96 9.13
C ILE A 325 -7.06 3.17 8.30
N ALA A 326 -6.76 1.93 7.91
CA ALA A 326 -7.59 1.17 6.99
C ALA A 326 -7.87 -0.28 7.41
N ALA A 327 -7.39 -0.76 8.55
CA ALA A 327 -7.68 -2.11 9.01
C ALA A 327 -9.10 -2.23 9.58
N LYS A 328 -9.80 -3.31 9.26
CA LYS A 328 -11.12 -3.68 9.78
C LYS A 328 -11.05 -5.05 10.42
N GLY A 329 -11.72 -5.18 11.58
CA GLY A 329 -11.75 -6.45 12.31
C GLY A 329 -12.84 -7.39 11.82
N PHE A 330 -12.47 -8.66 11.67
CA PHE A 330 -13.37 -9.77 11.35
C PHE A 330 -13.11 -10.92 12.31
N ASN A 331 -14.16 -11.64 12.71
CA ASN A 331 -13.97 -12.81 13.55
C ASN A 331 -13.23 -13.91 12.73
N PRO A 332 -12.23 -14.60 13.30
CA PRO A 332 -11.54 -15.71 12.62
C PRO A 332 -12.47 -16.82 12.13
N ALA A 333 -13.54 -17.11 12.85
CA ALA A 333 -14.54 -18.08 12.41
C ALA A 333 -15.23 -17.66 11.10
N SER A 334 -15.51 -16.35 10.92
CA SER A 334 -16.04 -15.84 9.65
C SER A 334 -15.05 -16.02 8.51
N MET A 335 -13.75 -15.78 8.74
CA MET A 335 -12.71 -16.00 7.73
C MET A 335 -12.66 -17.46 7.28
N ILE A 336 -12.68 -18.41 8.21
CA ILE A 336 -12.61 -19.85 7.95
C ILE A 336 -13.85 -20.33 7.19
N LEU A 337 -15.05 -19.97 7.66
CA LEU A 337 -16.31 -20.47 7.08
C LEU A 337 -16.67 -19.80 5.75
N LEU A 338 -16.11 -18.63 5.45
CA LEU A 338 -16.17 -18.01 4.11
C LEU A 338 -15.13 -18.58 3.13
N GLY A 339 -14.58 -19.76 3.40
CA GLY A 339 -13.67 -20.48 2.51
C GLY A 339 -12.31 -19.81 2.36
N GLU A 340 -11.90 -19.06 3.38
CA GLU A 340 -10.63 -18.32 3.41
C GLU A 340 -10.49 -17.25 2.30
N PHE A 341 -11.60 -16.82 1.69
CA PHE A 341 -11.61 -15.64 0.82
C PHE A 341 -11.27 -14.34 1.57
N ILE A 342 -11.42 -14.32 2.88
CA ILE A 342 -10.92 -13.29 3.78
C ILE A 342 -9.82 -13.90 4.62
N ALA A 343 -8.57 -13.51 4.35
CA ALA A 343 -7.41 -13.82 5.18
C ALA A 343 -6.87 -12.53 5.83
N CYS A 344 -5.96 -12.66 6.78
CA CYS A 344 -5.25 -11.51 7.33
C CYS A 344 -4.50 -10.77 6.21
N GLY A 345 -4.82 -9.50 5.99
CA GLY A 345 -4.25 -8.69 4.92
C GLY A 345 -5.03 -8.66 3.60
N THR A 346 -6.09 -9.45 3.44
CA THR A 346 -6.95 -9.35 2.25
C THR A 346 -7.55 -7.96 2.14
N GLN A 347 -7.41 -7.32 0.97
CA GLN A 347 -8.05 -6.05 0.70
C GLN A 347 -9.54 -6.26 0.44
N LEU A 348 -10.36 -5.53 1.16
CA LEU A 348 -11.81 -5.49 0.98
C LEU A 348 -12.27 -4.10 0.55
N LYS A 349 -13.38 -4.05 -0.16
CA LYS A 349 -14.18 -2.85 -0.40
C LYS A 349 -15.44 -2.97 0.42
N ILE A 350 -15.71 -1.98 1.28
CA ILE A 350 -16.90 -1.91 2.13
C ILE A 350 -17.76 -0.73 1.70
N ASP A 351 -19.09 -0.88 1.75
CA ASP A 351 -20.03 0.18 1.32
C ASP A 351 -19.95 1.41 2.23
N LYS A 352 -19.77 1.21 3.52
CA LYS A 352 -19.62 2.27 4.52
C LYS A 352 -18.44 1.96 5.46
N PRO A 353 -17.49 2.89 5.59
CA PRO A 353 -17.41 4.27 5.08
C PRO A 353 -17.01 4.42 3.60
N GLY A 354 -16.98 3.34 2.79
CA GLY A 354 -16.85 3.43 1.34
C GLY A 354 -15.41 3.46 0.82
N LYS A 355 -14.42 3.02 1.62
CA LYS A 355 -13.01 2.93 1.20
C LYS A 355 -12.50 1.49 1.21
N GLY A 356 -11.37 1.26 0.51
CA GLY A 356 -10.59 0.04 0.63
C GLY A 356 -10.05 -0.13 2.06
N CYS A 357 -9.95 -1.36 2.52
CA CYS A 357 -9.43 -1.71 3.83
C CYS A 357 -8.73 -3.06 3.78
N VAL A 358 -7.96 -3.40 4.80
CA VAL A 358 -7.40 -4.74 5.01
C VAL A 358 -8.16 -5.46 6.11
N ALA A 359 -8.35 -6.76 5.93
CA ALA A 359 -8.94 -7.62 6.93
C ALA A 359 -7.93 -7.94 8.04
N ALA A 360 -8.36 -7.76 9.29
CA ALA A 360 -7.62 -8.13 10.48
C ALA A 360 -8.41 -9.13 11.33
N PRO A 361 -7.80 -10.19 11.89
CA PRO A 361 -8.50 -11.09 12.78
C PRO A 361 -8.77 -10.42 14.13
N VAL A 362 -10.01 -10.49 14.60
CA VAL A 362 -10.44 -10.03 15.92
C VAL A 362 -11.40 -11.07 16.51
N ASP A 363 -10.98 -11.73 17.55
CA ASP A 363 -11.69 -12.86 18.19
C ASP A 363 -12.72 -12.44 19.25
N THR A 364 -12.71 -11.17 19.66
CA THR A 364 -13.62 -10.61 20.68
C THR A 364 -14.97 -10.12 20.14
N ILE A 365 -15.21 -10.22 18.83
CA ILE A 365 -16.48 -9.85 18.17
C ILE A 365 -17.24 -11.09 17.73
N GLU A 366 -18.54 -10.97 17.48
CA GLU A 366 -19.36 -12.11 17.10
C GLU A 366 -18.97 -12.69 15.73
N GLY A 367 -18.89 -14.00 15.68
CA GLY A 367 -18.69 -14.77 14.47
C GLY A 367 -19.99 -15.03 13.68
N PRO A 368 -19.92 -15.86 12.63
CA PRO A 368 -21.03 -16.14 11.75
C PRO A 368 -22.11 -16.99 12.47
N PHE A 369 -23.35 -16.82 12.03
CA PHE A 369 -24.46 -17.70 12.38
C PHE A 369 -24.72 -18.65 11.21
N VAL A 370 -24.67 -19.96 11.49
CA VAL A 370 -24.70 -20.98 10.44
C VAL A 370 -25.73 -22.05 10.74
N LYS A 371 -26.15 -22.76 9.69
CA LYS A 371 -26.94 -23.97 9.79
C LYS A 371 -26.12 -25.17 9.33
N LEU A 372 -26.07 -26.22 10.17
CA LEU A 372 -25.36 -27.45 9.88
C LEU A 372 -26.24 -28.44 9.12
N GLU A 373 -25.63 -29.46 8.53
CA GLU A 373 -26.36 -30.59 7.89
C GLU A 373 -27.23 -31.36 8.86
N SER A 374 -26.90 -31.36 10.16
CA SER A 374 -27.72 -31.94 11.24
C SER A 374 -29.06 -31.22 11.45
N GLY A 375 -29.25 -30.02 10.89
CA GLY A 375 -30.39 -29.16 11.15
C GLY A 375 -30.15 -28.16 12.31
N GLU A 376 -29.05 -28.26 12.99
CA GLU A 376 -28.66 -27.31 14.06
C GLU A 376 -28.26 -25.95 13.48
N ALA A 377 -28.87 -24.90 14.01
CA ALA A 377 -28.53 -23.51 13.68
C ALA A 377 -27.92 -22.82 14.91
N LEU A 378 -26.68 -22.34 14.77
CA LEU A 378 -25.92 -21.84 15.90
C LEU A 378 -24.88 -20.78 15.46
N ARG A 379 -24.40 -20.00 16.44
CA ARG A 379 -23.30 -19.05 16.26
C ARG A 379 -21.95 -19.70 16.49
N ILE A 380 -20.99 -19.40 15.62
CA ILE A 380 -19.61 -19.92 15.69
C ILE A 380 -18.70 -18.73 16.00
N ASN A 381 -18.13 -18.69 17.20
CA ASN A 381 -17.35 -17.53 17.65
C ASN A 381 -15.84 -17.73 17.66
N THR A 382 -15.36 -18.99 17.63
CA THR A 382 -13.93 -19.27 17.67
C THR A 382 -13.43 -20.02 16.43
N ALA A 383 -12.14 -19.91 16.15
CA ALA A 383 -11.51 -20.62 15.05
C ALA A 383 -11.62 -22.14 15.21
N GLU A 384 -11.48 -22.67 16.45
CA GLU A 384 -11.58 -24.09 16.78
C GLU A 384 -12.99 -24.62 16.44
N GLN A 385 -14.02 -23.90 16.86
CA GLN A 385 -15.40 -24.23 16.51
C GLN A 385 -15.60 -24.25 15.00
N ALA A 386 -15.07 -23.24 14.28
CA ALA A 386 -15.19 -23.14 12.84
C ALA A 386 -14.52 -24.32 12.12
N TYR A 387 -13.30 -24.69 12.51
CA TYR A 387 -12.63 -25.88 11.96
C TYR A 387 -13.36 -27.18 12.25
N ALA A 388 -14.00 -27.32 13.41
CA ALA A 388 -14.76 -28.52 13.78
C ALA A 388 -16.03 -28.71 12.92
N VAL A 389 -16.60 -27.62 12.41
CA VAL A 389 -17.88 -27.65 11.68
C VAL A 389 -17.81 -27.30 10.20
N LYS A 390 -16.67 -26.76 9.68
CA LYS A 390 -16.58 -26.21 8.33
C LYS A 390 -17.11 -27.12 7.22
N ASP A 391 -16.85 -28.42 7.32
CA ASP A 391 -17.27 -29.41 6.34
C ASP A 391 -18.73 -29.90 6.52
N LYS A 392 -19.41 -29.42 7.58
CA LYS A 392 -20.80 -29.77 7.93
C LYS A 392 -21.75 -28.56 7.78
N VAL A 393 -21.22 -27.38 7.41
CA VAL A 393 -22.04 -26.18 7.22
C VAL A 393 -22.84 -26.28 5.93
N ARG A 394 -24.18 -26.35 6.07
CA ARG A 394 -25.12 -26.33 4.93
C ARG A 394 -25.37 -24.93 4.42
N LYS A 395 -25.48 -23.94 5.33
CA LYS A 395 -25.83 -22.53 5.01
C LYS A 395 -25.18 -21.59 5.99
N ILE A 396 -24.61 -20.48 5.49
CA ILE A 396 -24.22 -19.32 6.29
C ILE A 396 -25.39 -18.35 6.28
N ILE A 397 -25.98 -18.08 7.44
CA ILE A 397 -27.16 -17.24 7.60
C ILE A 397 -26.73 -15.79 7.83
N SER A 398 -25.72 -15.56 8.69
CA SER A 398 -25.11 -14.26 8.93
C SER A 398 -23.61 -14.40 8.98
N VAL A 399 -22.91 -13.44 8.42
CA VAL A 399 -21.43 -13.48 8.31
C VAL A 399 -20.70 -12.94 9.56
N GLY A 400 -21.44 -12.51 10.59
CA GLY A 400 -20.87 -12.01 11.84
C GLY A 400 -20.61 -10.51 11.85
N ASP A 401 -19.73 -10.08 12.77
CA ASP A 401 -19.40 -8.67 12.98
C ASP A 401 -18.30 -8.16 12.06
N ILE A 402 -18.33 -6.84 11.80
CA ILE A 402 -17.22 -6.05 11.27
C ILE A 402 -16.88 -4.93 12.24
N LEU A 403 -15.62 -4.89 12.72
CA LEU A 403 -15.14 -3.84 13.62
C LEU A 403 -14.58 -2.67 12.82
N VAL A 404 -15.16 -1.47 13.01
CA VAL A 404 -14.79 -0.25 12.28
C VAL A 404 -14.55 0.90 13.26
N THR A 405 -13.55 1.74 13.02
CA THR A 405 -13.28 2.91 13.87
C THR A 405 -14.13 4.12 13.49
N TYR A 406 -14.46 4.98 14.43
CA TYR A 406 -15.09 6.28 14.15
C TYR A 406 -14.25 7.13 13.20
N GLY A 407 -12.92 7.07 13.33
CA GLY A 407 -11.99 7.83 12.51
C GLY A 407 -12.10 7.53 11.03
N ASP A 408 -12.46 6.31 10.64
CA ASP A 408 -12.64 5.93 9.25
C ASP A 408 -13.81 6.64 8.58
N PHE A 409 -14.91 6.79 9.29
CA PHE A 409 -16.07 7.56 8.82
C PHE A 409 -15.73 9.04 8.66
N LYS A 410 -15.07 9.64 9.67
CA LYS A 410 -14.59 11.04 9.61
C LYS A 410 -13.62 11.28 8.45
N LYS A 411 -12.62 10.43 8.31
CA LYS A 411 -11.61 10.53 7.25
C LYS A 411 -12.22 10.41 5.85
N SER A 412 -13.31 9.67 5.73
CA SER A 412 -14.02 9.44 4.47
C SER A 412 -15.13 10.44 4.19
N ASN A 413 -15.34 11.45 5.06
CA ASN A 413 -16.48 12.36 5.02
C ASN A 413 -17.83 11.63 4.91
N THR A 414 -17.92 10.45 5.53
CA THR A 414 -19.13 9.64 5.55
C THR A 414 -19.83 9.84 6.91
N PRO A 415 -21.15 10.10 6.94
CA PRO A 415 -21.87 10.22 8.19
C PRO A 415 -21.78 8.94 9.01
N LEU A 416 -21.64 9.08 10.33
CA LEU A 416 -21.72 7.94 11.24
C LEU A 416 -23.03 7.21 11.07
N GLN A 417 -22.98 5.91 11.02
CA GLN A 417 -24.18 5.06 11.00
C GLN A 417 -24.65 4.81 12.43
N PRO A 418 -25.95 4.54 12.64
CA PRO A 418 -26.44 4.10 13.94
C PRO A 418 -25.62 2.90 14.41
N THR A 419 -25.20 2.89 15.66
CA THR A 419 -24.48 1.75 16.23
C THR A 419 -25.38 0.53 16.33
N SER A 420 -24.84 -0.66 16.13
CA SER A 420 -25.49 -1.89 16.54
C SER A 420 -25.54 -1.95 18.07
N TYR A 421 -26.51 -2.68 18.61
CA TYR A 421 -26.61 -2.87 20.06
C TYR A 421 -25.71 -4.05 20.45
N VAL A 422 -24.63 -3.76 21.17
CA VAL A 422 -23.56 -4.67 21.55
C VAL A 422 -23.30 -4.64 23.05
N GLU A 423 -22.55 -5.61 23.56
CA GLU A 423 -22.32 -5.82 24.98
C GLU A 423 -21.74 -4.57 25.66
N GLU A 424 -20.74 -3.92 25.07
CA GLU A 424 -20.15 -2.70 25.63
C GLU A 424 -21.15 -1.54 25.70
N TYR A 425 -22.12 -1.49 24.78
CA TYR A 425 -23.17 -0.49 24.86
C TYR A 425 -24.14 -0.78 26.00
N TRP A 426 -24.49 -2.06 26.19
CA TRP A 426 -25.31 -2.50 27.32
C TRP A 426 -24.61 -2.26 28.65
N GLU A 427 -23.33 -2.61 28.78
CA GLU A 427 -22.51 -2.37 29.97
C GLU A 427 -22.45 -0.88 30.32
N ALA A 428 -22.23 0.01 29.33
CA ALA A 428 -22.26 1.45 29.54
C ALA A 428 -23.62 1.99 30.00
N GLN A 429 -24.74 1.38 29.57
CA GLN A 429 -26.07 1.72 30.08
C GLN A 429 -26.26 1.20 31.49
N ALA A 430 -25.80 0.00 31.83
CA ALA A 430 -25.84 -0.56 33.15
C ALA A 430 -25.02 0.27 34.15
N GLU A 431 -23.80 0.68 33.78
CA GLU A 431 -22.95 1.55 34.59
C GLU A 431 -23.62 2.92 34.83
N LYS A 432 -24.22 3.52 33.81
CA LYS A 432 -25.00 4.75 33.94
C LYS A 432 -26.22 4.61 34.85
N ALA A 433 -26.81 3.41 34.92
CA ALA A 433 -27.91 3.07 35.83
C ALA A 433 -27.43 2.68 37.23
N GLY A 434 -26.13 2.69 37.51
CA GLY A 434 -25.53 2.44 38.80
C GLY A 434 -25.01 1.00 39.04
N LEU A 435 -24.99 0.14 38.00
CA LEU A 435 -24.43 -1.21 38.08
C LEU A 435 -23.06 -1.25 37.43
N LYS A 436 -21.97 -1.31 38.23
CA LYS A 436 -20.61 -1.45 37.74
C LYS A 436 -20.32 -2.90 37.41
N ASP A 437 -19.48 -3.11 36.38
CA ASP A 437 -19.02 -4.44 35.93
C ASP A 437 -20.18 -5.43 35.69
N ALA A 438 -21.24 -4.91 35.06
CA ALA A 438 -22.44 -5.69 34.73
C ALA A 438 -22.08 -6.88 33.83
N LYS A 439 -22.52 -8.08 34.20
CA LYS A 439 -22.41 -9.29 33.40
C LYS A 439 -23.71 -10.07 33.52
N ALA A 440 -24.06 -10.81 32.48
CA ALA A 440 -25.19 -11.73 32.49
C ALA A 440 -24.77 -13.03 31.77
N GLU A 441 -24.73 -14.13 32.52
CA GLU A 441 -24.30 -15.42 31.98
C GLU A 441 -25.47 -16.19 31.38
N ASN A 442 -26.70 -15.92 31.80
CA ASN A 442 -27.91 -16.55 31.35
C ASN A 442 -29.09 -15.54 31.19
N PHE A 443 -30.15 -15.98 30.57
CA PHE A 443 -31.32 -15.11 30.31
C PHE A 443 -31.96 -14.59 31.59
N LYS A 444 -32.05 -15.40 32.66
CA LYS A 444 -32.65 -14.99 33.90
C LYS A 444 -31.92 -13.80 34.54
N GLU A 445 -30.58 -13.88 34.61
CA GLU A 445 -29.78 -12.76 35.12
C GLU A 445 -29.95 -11.50 34.27
N ALA A 446 -29.93 -11.63 32.95
CA ALA A 446 -30.16 -10.52 32.02
C ALA A 446 -31.53 -9.88 32.24
N TYR A 447 -32.55 -10.69 32.44
CA TYR A 447 -33.92 -10.26 32.73
C TYR A 447 -34.02 -9.50 34.07
N GLU A 448 -33.46 -10.04 35.15
CA GLU A 448 -33.45 -9.43 36.47
C GLU A 448 -32.70 -8.08 36.46
N ILE A 449 -31.58 -7.98 35.77
CA ILE A 449 -30.82 -6.74 35.60
C ILE A 449 -31.67 -5.72 34.80
N SER A 450 -32.25 -6.13 33.69
CA SER A 450 -33.10 -5.27 32.84
C SER A 450 -34.27 -4.73 33.61
N ALA A 451 -35.00 -5.56 34.37
CA ALA A 451 -36.12 -5.18 35.20
C ALA A 451 -35.73 -4.24 36.37
N LYS A 452 -34.64 -4.57 37.07
CA LYS A 452 -34.20 -3.84 38.26
C LYS A 452 -33.66 -2.45 37.94
N TYR A 453 -32.88 -2.31 36.84
CA TYR A 453 -32.20 -1.08 36.49
C TYR A 453 -32.91 -0.32 35.34
N ASN A 454 -34.03 -0.83 34.83
CA ASN A 454 -34.79 -0.27 33.72
C ASN A 454 -33.94 0.03 32.47
N ILE A 455 -33.04 -0.92 32.14
CA ILE A 455 -32.20 -0.87 30.94
C ILE A 455 -32.71 -1.90 29.91
N PRO A 456 -32.40 -1.73 28.61
CA PRO A 456 -32.77 -2.71 27.61
C PRO A 456 -32.21 -4.12 27.90
N MET A 457 -32.80 -5.16 27.29
CA MET A 457 -32.32 -6.54 27.39
C MET A 457 -30.88 -6.69 26.91
N HIS A 458 -30.12 -7.63 27.48
CA HIS A 458 -28.76 -7.92 27.11
C HIS A 458 -28.66 -8.37 25.63
N PRO A 459 -27.68 -7.91 24.85
CA PRO A 459 -27.57 -8.19 23.40
C PRO A 459 -27.56 -9.69 23.02
N GLN A 460 -27.05 -10.55 23.86
CA GLN A 460 -27.02 -12.00 23.65
C GLN A 460 -28.42 -12.61 23.51
N PHE A 461 -29.41 -12.00 24.16
CA PHE A 461 -30.79 -12.49 24.20
C PHE A 461 -31.75 -11.58 23.42
N ILE A 462 -31.25 -10.84 22.43
CA ILE A 462 -32.01 -10.04 21.46
C ILE A 462 -31.81 -10.62 20.06
N TYR A 463 -32.85 -10.62 19.24
CA TYR A 463 -32.82 -11.18 17.90
C TYR A 463 -32.99 -10.10 16.80
N GLU A 464 -32.77 -10.51 15.53
CA GLU A 464 -32.74 -9.60 14.37
C GLU A 464 -34.16 -9.23 13.87
N TYR A 465 -35.01 -8.68 14.72
CA TYR A 465 -36.41 -8.33 14.38
C TYR A 465 -36.49 -7.29 13.23
N SER A 466 -35.43 -6.57 12.95
CA SER A 466 -35.39 -5.68 11.78
C SER A 466 -35.30 -6.44 10.45
N ASP A 467 -35.00 -7.72 10.45
CA ASP A 467 -34.77 -8.54 9.27
C ASP A 467 -36.03 -9.34 8.87
N ILE A 468 -37.13 -9.23 9.63
CA ILE A 468 -38.41 -9.87 9.34
C ILE A 468 -39.57 -8.87 9.24
N THR A 469 -40.62 -9.23 8.55
CA THR A 469 -41.82 -8.42 8.42
C THR A 469 -42.75 -8.64 9.61
N SER A 470 -43.69 -7.71 9.81
CA SER A 470 -44.76 -7.83 10.83
C SER A 470 -45.69 -9.05 10.63
N GLN A 471 -45.89 -9.45 9.37
CA GLN A 471 -46.66 -10.68 9.04
C GLN A 471 -45.91 -11.93 9.43
N GLU A 472 -44.60 -12.00 9.19
CA GLU A 472 -43.74 -13.10 9.62
C GLU A 472 -43.63 -13.18 11.13
N LEU A 473 -43.55 -12.06 11.83
CA LEU A 473 -43.60 -12.03 13.28
C LEU A 473 -44.92 -12.59 13.80
N ALA A 474 -46.06 -12.23 13.20
CA ALA A 474 -47.38 -12.75 13.57
C ALA A 474 -47.45 -14.28 13.37
N LYS A 475 -46.89 -14.81 12.27
CA LYS A 475 -46.77 -16.26 12.05
C LYS A 475 -45.92 -16.93 13.12
N LEU A 476 -44.81 -16.37 13.45
CA LEU A 476 -43.91 -16.90 14.49
C LEU A 476 -44.61 -16.89 15.87
N ALA A 477 -45.24 -15.79 16.21
CA ALA A 477 -45.99 -15.70 17.50
C ALA A 477 -47.07 -16.74 17.61
N GLU A 478 -47.82 -17.00 16.56
CA GLU A 478 -48.86 -18.05 16.53
C GLU A 478 -48.28 -19.45 16.63
N ALA A 479 -47.14 -19.72 15.96
CA ALA A 479 -46.42 -20.99 16.03
C ALA A 479 -45.87 -21.24 17.45
N VAL A 480 -45.27 -20.21 18.08
CA VAL A 480 -44.76 -20.27 19.46
C VAL A 480 -45.93 -20.42 20.47
N ARG A 481 -47.07 -19.77 20.25
CA ARG A 481 -48.25 -19.94 21.07
C ARG A 481 -48.70 -21.40 21.13
N LYS A 482 -48.61 -22.14 20.03
CA LYS A 482 -48.96 -23.55 19.93
C LYS A 482 -47.84 -24.52 20.28
N ALA A 483 -46.68 -24.01 20.60
CA ALA A 483 -45.50 -24.83 20.88
C ALA A 483 -45.73 -25.70 22.11
N LYS A 484 -45.15 -26.91 22.05
CA LYS A 484 -45.05 -27.78 23.20
C LYS A 484 -43.91 -27.27 24.09
N ILE A 485 -44.25 -26.89 25.32
CA ILE A 485 -43.31 -26.38 26.27
C ILE A 485 -42.82 -27.51 27.17
N ASN A 486 -41.52 -27.74 27.21
CA ASN A 486 -40.86 -28.56 28.18
C ASN A 486 -40.39 -27.70 29.34
N SER A 487 -41.14 -27.78 30.47
CA SER A 487 -40.88 -26.93 31.64
C SER A 487 -41.24 -27.71 32.90
N SER A 488 -40.50 -27.48 33.99
CA SER A 488 -40.75 -28.06 35.31
C SER A 488 -41.79 -27.33 36.13
N ALA A 489 -42.18 -26.09 35.75
CA ALA A 489 -43.16 -25.25 36.43
C ALA A 489 -43.85 -24.30 35.42
N ALA A 490 -44.91 -23.62 35.84
CA ALA A 490 -45.60 -22.55 35.08
C ALA A 490 -44.86 -21.20 35.19
N ASP A 491 -43.55 -21.23 35.11
CA ASP A 491 -42.64 -20.10 35.24
C ASP A 491 -41.70 -20.03 33.99
N LEU A 492 -41.45 -18.83 33.50
CA LEU A 492 -40.62 -18.55 32.33
C LEU A 492 -39.21 -19.15 32.48
N PHE A 493 -38.61 -18.98 33.65
CA PHE A 493 -37.23 -19.41 33.92
C PHE A 493 -37.07 -20.94 34.13
N SER A 494 -38.19 -21.65 34.19
CA SER A 494 -38.22 -23.11 34.27
C SER A 494 -38.33 -23.83 32.94
N ILE A 495 -38.42 -23.06 31.84
CA ILE A 495 -38.42 -23.62 30.47
C ILE A 495 -37.04 -24.18 30.12
N ASP A 496 -36.98 -25.47 29.83
CA ASP A 496 -35.81 -26.15 29.32
C ASP A 496 -35.75 -26.14 27.80
N ALA A 497 -36.91 -26.21 27.14
CA ALA A 497 -37.04 -26.14 25.68
C ALA A 497 -38.47 -25.87 25.24
N ILE A 498 -38.62 -25.32 24.04
CA ILE A 498 -39.89 -25.29 23.31
C ILE A 498 -39.75 -26.06 22.01
N GLU A 499 -40.78 -26.81 21.69
CA GLU A 499 -40.90 -27.56 20.43
C GLU A 499 -42.00 -26.94 19.58
N VAL A 500 -41.59 -26.26 18.49
CA VAL A 500 -42.46 -25.57 17.55
C VAL A 500 -42.71 -26.48 16.37
N GLU A 501 -43.94 -26.57 15.84
CA GLU A 501 -44.24 -27.32 14.63
C GLU A 501 -43.50 -26.71 13.41
N ASN A 502 -42.81 -27.54 12.65
CA ASN A 502 -42.12 -27.12 11.44
C ASN A 502 -43.11 -26.93 10.29
N THR A 503 -43.78 -25.80 10.28
CA THR A 503 -44.68 -25.38 9.21
C THR A 503 -43.98 -24.45 8.25
N ASP A 504 -44.53 -24.26 7.02
CA ASP A 504 -43.89 -23.48 5.96
C ASP A 504 -43.43 -22.12 6.41
N GLY A 505 -42.09 -21.90 6.36
CA GLY A 505 -41.41 -20.66 6.59
C GLY A 505 -41.00 -20.34 8.04
N ILE A 506 -41.39 -21.15 9.06
CA ILE A 506 -40.97 -20.87 10.45
C ILE A 506 -39.48 -21.05 10.66
N ALA A 507 -38.89 -22.10 10.09
CA ALA A 507 -37.44 -22.29 10.15
C ALA A 507 -36.66 -21.10 9.54
N GLU A 508 -37.12 -20.60 8.38
CA GLU A 508 -36.49 -19.44 7.73
C GLU A 508 -36.63 -18.13 8.53
N ILE A 509 -37.76 -17.96 9.24
CA ILE A 509 -37.94 -16.79 10.12
C ILE A 509 -36.98 -16.89 11.30
N LEU A 510 -36.85 -18.05 11.95
CA LEU A 510 -35.91 -18.28 13.06
C LEU A 510 -34.43 -18.09 12.60
N GLU A 511 -34.11 -18.57 11.40
CA GLU A 511 -32.78 -18.34 10.80
C GLU A 511 -32.49 -16.84 10.61
N ARG A 512 -33.43 -16.08 10.01
CA ARG A 512 -33.22 -14.63 9.81
C ARG A 512 -33.17 -13.84 11.13
N LEU A 513 -33.87 -14.31 12.14
CA LEU A 513 -33.75 -13.77 13.50
C LEU A 513 -32.43 -14.15 14.18
N CYS A 514 -31.69 -15.12 13.64
CA CYS A 514 -30.51 -15.72 14.26
C CYS A 514 -30.81 -16.34 15.64
N VAL A 515 -31.96 -16.98 15.79
CA VAL A 515 -32.33 -17.74 16.99
C VAL A 515 -31.67 -19.12 16.93
N PRO A 516 -30.85 -19.53 17.90
CA PRO A 516 -30.29 -20.89 17.96
C PRO A 516 -31.39 -21.93 18.10
N HIS A 517 -31.41 -22.95 17.20
CA HIS A 517 -32.42 -23.98 17.17
C HIS A 517 -31.91 -25.23 16.48
N VAL A 518 -32.66 -26.34 16.65
CA VAL A 518 -32.44 -27.59 15.92
C VAL A 518 -33.69 -27.89 15.10
N GLU A 519 -33.55 -27.90 13.78
CA GLU A 519 -34.63 -28.26 12.86
C GLU A 519 -34.67 -29.76 12.59
N MET A 520 -35.85 -30.34 12.78
CA MET A 520 -36.20 -31.70 12.38
C MET A 520 -37.31 -31.66 11.32
N SER A 521 -37.60 -32.78 10.70
CA SER A 521 -38.58 -32.84 9.62
C SER A 521 -39.99 -32.33 10.02
N ARG A 522 -40.41 -32.47 11.29
CA ARG A 522 -41.75 -32.10 11.77
C ARG A 522 -41.74 -31.08 12.92
N SER A 523 -40.60 -30.81 13.52
CA SER A 523 -40.51 -29.92 14.67
C SER A 523 -39.20 -29.12 14.67
N ILE A 524 -39.22 -27.98 15.32
CA ILE A 524 -38.06 -27.13 15.57
C ILE A 524 -37.93 -26.99 17.09
N THR A 525 -36.76 -27.36 17.62
CA THR A 525 -36.50 -27.28 19.06
C THR A 525 -35.63 -26.06 19.36
N ILE A 526 -36.07 -25.22 20.28
CA ILE A 526 -35.30 -24.08 20.82
C ILE A 526 -35.04 -24.36 22.29
N SER A 527 -33.82 -24.27 22.73
CA SER A 527 -33.40 -24.70 24.06
C SER A 527 -33.21 -23.56 25.04
N LYS A 528 -33.54 -23.85 26.31
CA LYS A 528 -33.23 -23.07 27.52
C LYS A 528 -33.31 -21.55 27.38
N ASP A 529 -32.22 -20.84 27.53
CA ASP A 529 -32.16 -19.36 27.54
C ASP A 529 -32.76 -18.71 26.29
N HIS A 530 -32.56 -19.33 25.13
CA HIS A 530 -33.14 -18.84 23.87
C HIS A 530 -34.63 -19.10 23.76
N ALA A 531 -35.12 -20.19 24.33
CA ALA A 531 -36.56 -20.45 24.44
C ALA A 531 -37.22 -19.42 25.38
N GLN A 532 -36.60 -19.19 26.54
CA GLN A 532 -37.10 -18.21 27.54
C GLN A 532 -37.08 -16.80 26.95
N ALA A 533 -36.03 -16.43 26.26
CA ALA A 533 -35.90 -15.11 25.62
C ALA A 533 -36.96 -14.89 24.53
N LEU A 534 -37.13 -15.85 23.60
CA LEU A 534 -38.12 -15.73 22.52
C LEU A 534 -39.56 -15.69 23.05
N VAL A 535 -39.89 -16.49 24.04
CA VAL A 535 -41.20 -16.51 24.69
C VAL A 535 -41.50 -15.15 25.36
N ALA A 536 -40.51 -14.58 26.07
CA ALA A 536 -40.62 -13.29 26.71
C ALA A 536 -40.72 -12.13 25.74
N GLU A 537 -39.87 -12.10 24.71
CA GLU A 537 -39.88 -11.05 23.68
C GLU A 537 -41.16 -11.03 22.86
N LEU A 538 -41.75 -12.15 22.59
CA LEU A 538 -43.08 -12.24 21.94
C LEU A 538 -44.23 -11.83 22.87
N GLY A 539 -43.98 -11.65 24.17
CA GLY A 539 -44.96 -11.16 25.13
C GLY A 539 -45.76 -12.26 25.83
N PHE A 540 -45.36 -13.52 25.76
CA PHE A 540 -46.03 -14.67 26.40
C PHE A 540 -45.63 -14.84 27.88
N SER A 541 -45.06 -13.79 28.51
CA SER A 541 -44.79 -13.80 29.98
C SER A 541 -45.20 -12.45 30.61
N ASP A 542 -45.67 -12.53 31.83
CA ASP A 542 -45.98 -11.37 32.67
C ASP A 542 -45.20 -11.44 33.96
N SER A 543 -44.22 -10.56 34.16
CA SER A 543 -43.33 -10.55 35.35
C SER A 543 -42.68 -11.89 35.71
N GLY A 544 -42.31 -12.71 34.68
CA GLY A 544 -41.73 -14.03 34.85
C GLY A 544 -42.75 -15.19 34.87
N ALA A 545 -44.02 -14.94 35.04
CA ALA A 545 -45.05 -15.96 34.92
C ALA A 545 -45.40 -16.23 33.46
N LEU A 546 -45.50 -17.51 33.10
CA LEU A 546 -45.82 -17.94 31.74
C LEU A 546 -47.32 -17.73 31.43
N ASN A 547 -47.64 -17.05 30.33
CA ASN A 547 -49.01 -16.77 29.88
C ASN A 547 -49.14 -16.96 28.37
N MET A 548 -49.22 -18.21 27.91
CA MET A 548 -49.33 -18.54 26.48
C MET A 548 -50.71 -18.17 25.88
N ALA A 549 -51.70 -17.89 26.71
CA ALA A 549 -53.04 -17.49 26.28
C ALA A 549 -53.21 -15.95 26.13
N LYS A 550 -52.16 -15.19 26.37
CA LYS A 550 -52.17 -13.74 26.28
C LYS A 550 -52.47 -13.26 24.87
N ASP A 551 -53.37 -12.31 24.71
CA ASP A 551 -53.66 -11.65 23.45
C ASP A 551 -52.53 -10.63 23.14
N LEU A 552 -51.83 -10.87 22.06
CA LEU A 552 -50.74 -10.02 21.62
C LEU A 552 -51.24 -8.82 20.81
N LYS A 553 -50.67 -7.66 21.04
CA LYS A 553 -50.93 -6.43 20.26
C LYS A 553 -50.14 -6.48 18.94
N ILE A 554 -50.77 -7.05 17.89
CA ILE A 554 -50.13 -7.14 16.57
C ILE A 554 -50.78 -6.12 15.63
N ASP A 555 -50.04 -5.04 15.39
CA ASP A 555 -50.38 -4.00 14.41
C ASP A 555 -49.48 -4.15 13.16
N LEU A 556 -50.05 -4.66 12.08
CA LEU A 556 -49.33 -4.91 10.82
C LEU A 556 -48.81 -3.64 10.12
N GLN A 557 -49.18 -2.43 10.60
CA GLN A 557 -48.62 -1.18 10.10
C GLN A 557 -47.31 -0.79 10.78
N LYS A 558 -46.98 -1.42 11.91
CA LYS A 558 -45.75 -1.24 12.64
C LYS A 558 -44.65 -2.23 12.15
N SER A 559 -43.40 -1.90 12.38
CA SER A 559 -42.30 -2.83 12.18
C SER A 559 -42.34 -3.99 13.19
N ALA A 560 -41.73 -5.11 12.86
CA ALA A 560 -41.70 -6.26 13.79
C ALA A 560 -41.04 -5.90 15.14
N LEU A 561 -40.00 -5.05 15.14
CA LEU A 561 -39.36 -4.58 16.38
C LEU A 561 -40.29 -3.70 17.25
N GLU A 562 -41.11 -2.86 16.63
CA GLU A 562 -42.08 -2.05 17.36
C GLU A 562 -43.17 -2.94 17.98
N ILE A 563 -43.66 -3.96 17.26
CA ILE A 563 -44.62 -4.94 17.78
C ILE A 563 -44.03 -5.70 18.97
N VAL A 564 -42.77 -6.15 18.86
CA VAL A 564 -42.08 -6.83 19.97
C VAL A 564 -42.02 -5.90 21.20
N ASN A 565 -41.63 -4.65 21.03
CA ASN A 565 -41.56 -3.67 22.14
C ASN A 565 -42.93 -3.31 22.75
N ASP A 566 -44.02 -3.45 22.00
CA ASP A 566 -45.42 -3.25 22.52
C ASP A 566 -45.88 -4.44 23.37
N ASN A 567 -45.27 -5.61 23.27
CA ASN A 567 -45.67 -6.85 23.92
C ASN A 567 -44.67 -7.35 24.97
N ALA A 568 -43.34 -7.16 24.73
CA ALA A 568 -42.29 -7.64 25.64
C ALA A 568 -42.29 -6.95 27.00
N PRO A 569 -41.93 -7.64 28.10
CA PRO A 569 -41.85 -7.06 29.44
C PRO A 569 -40.68 -6.14 29.67
N PHE A 570 -39.79 -6.03 28.69
CA PHE A 570 -38.56 -5.22 28.71
C PHE A 570 -38.32 -4.58 27.32
N LYS A 571 -37.43 -3.61 27.24
CA LYS A 571 -37.09 -2.95 25.98
C LYS A 571 -36.13 -3.80 25.14
N VAL A 572 -36.50 -4.04 23.89
CA VAL A 572 -35.69 -4.71 22.88
C VAL A 572 -35.11 -3.64 21.92
N MET A 573 -33.80 -3.62 21.80
CA MET A 573 -33.12 -2.64 20.95
C MET A 573 -32.93 -3.22 19.54
N ARG A 574 -32.74 -2.32 18.54
CA ARG A 574 -32.32 -2.73 17.21
C ARG A 574 -30.94 -3.37 17.27
N ARG A 575 -30.83 -4.66 16.96
CA ARG A 575 -29.59 -5.41 17.10
C ARG A 575 -28.50 -4.96 16.11
N SER A 576 -28.84 -4.79 14.84
CA SER A 576 -27.84 -4.66 13.79
C SER A 576 -28.02 -3.44 12.90
N THR A 577 -26.88 -2.78 12.58
CA THR A 577 -26.69 -1.96 11.38
C THR A 577 -25.83 -2.75 10.41
N ARG A 578 -26.28 -2.93 9.17
CA ARG A 578 -25.66 -3.84 8.19
C ARG A 578 -24.67 -3.11 7.28
N ILE A 579 -23.52 -3.76 7.03
CA ILE A 579 -22.44 -3.29 6.15
C ILE A 579 -22.20 -4.35 5.08
N GLY A 580 -22.15 -3.91 3.82
CA GLY A 580 -21.78 -4.72 2.68
C GLY A 580 -20.27 -4.77 2.49
N ALA A 581 -19.77 -5.90 1.99
CA ALA A 581 -18.35 -6.10 1.72
C ALA A 581 -18.13 -6.96 0.47
N ARG A 582 -17.11 -6.62 -0.31
CA ARG A 582 -16.63 -7.40 -1.45
C ARG A 582 -15.10 -7.47 -1.47
N ILE A 583 -14.56 -8.49 -2.11
CA ILE A 583 -13.11 -8.65 -2.25
C ILE A 583 -12.54 -7.55 -3.15
N GLY A 584 -11.49 -6.89 -2.70
CA GLY A 584 -10.67 -5.97 -3.49
C GLY A 584 -9.53 -6.69 -4.22
N ARG A 585 -8.60 -7.23 -3.46
CA ARG A 585 -7.48 -8.06 -3.95
C ARG A 585 -6.96 -8.97 -2.83
N PRO A 586 -6.42 -10.15 -3.16
CA PRO A 586 -5.82 -11.02 -2.17
C PRO A 586 -4.55 -10.38 -1.59
N GLU A 587 -4.15 -10.83 -0.42
CA GLU A 587 -2.85 -10.56 0.18
C GLU A 587 -1.74 -11.23 -0.61
N LYS A 588 -0.49 -10.77 -0.42
CA LYS A 588 0.65 -11.23 -1.19
C LYS A 588 1.94 -11.21 -0.36
N ALA A 589 2.72 -12.26 -0.48
CA ALA A 589 4.08 -12.35 0.03
C ALA A 589 4.91 -13.17 -0.95
N LYS A 590 5.82 -12.52 -1.73
CA LYS A 590 6.65 -13.17 -2.74
C LYS A 590 7.87 -12.35 -3.14
N GLU A 591 8.88 -13.02 -3.71
CA GLU A 591 10.01 -12.35 -4.34
C GLU A 591 9.56 -11.41 -5.47
N ARG A 592 10.16 -10.21 -5.53
CA ARG A 592 9.94 -9.25 -6.62
C ARG A 592 10.93 -9.53 -7.75
N LEU A 593 10.45 -10.13 -8.81
CA LEU A 593 11.26 -10.61 -9.91
C LEU A 593 11.03 -9.81 -11.19
N MET A 594 12.09 -9.56 -11.94
CA MET A 594 12.03 -9.14 -13.36
C MET A 594 11.56 -10.32 -14.22
N ARG A 595 11.18 -10.07 -15.47
CA ARG A 595 10.74 -11.13 -16.40
C ARG A 595 11.56 -11.08 -17.70
N PRO A 596 12.35 -12.14 -17.98
CA PRO A 596 12.70 -13.27 -17.10
C PRO A 596 13.53 -12.81 -15.90
N ALA A 597 13.51 -13.58 -14.79
CA ALA A 597 14.23 -13.25 -13.56
C ALA A 597 15.75 -13.44 -13.73
N PRO A 598 16.59 -12.38 -13.71
CA PRO A 598 18.02 -12.51 -13.86
C PRO A 598 18.73 -12.75 -12.53
N ASN A 599 19.89 -13.40 -12.59
CA ASN A 599 20.85 -13.45 -11.48
C ASN A 599 21.92 -12.36 -11.64
N SER A 600 22.14 -11.89 -12.87
CA SER A 600 23.14 -10.86 -13.20
C SER A 600 22.58 -9.80 -14.13
N LEU A 601 22.98 -8.54 -13.93
CA LEU A 601 22.75 -7.43 -14.87
C LEU A 601 23.83 -7.41 -15.97
N PHE A 602 24.22 -8.60 -16.47
CA PHE A 602 25.12 -8.75 -17.58
C PHE A 602 24.33 -9.02 -18.88
N PRO A 603 24.55 -8.24 -19.96
CA PRO A 603 23.82 -8.38 -21.21
C PRO A 603 24.33 -9.58 -22.03
N ILE A 604 23.40 -10.34 -22.61
CA ILE A 604 23.73 -11.46 -23.51
C ILE A 604 22.99 -11.40 -24.85
N GLY A 605 22.30 -10.34 -25.17
CA GLY A 605 21.50 -10.20 -26.40
C GLY A 605 20.47 -11.33 -26.53
N GLU A 606 20.44 -11.96 -27.68
CA GLU A 606 19.58 -13.10 -27.99
C GLU A 606 20.23 -14.46 -27.73
N TYR A 607 21.50 -14.49 -27.35
CA TYR A 607 22.32 -15.73 -27.33
C TYR A 607 21.86 -16.75 -26.27
N GLY A 608 21.22 -16.33 -25.20
CA GLY A 608 20.65 -17.18 -24.13
C GLY A 608 19.21 -17.65 -24.36
N GLY A 609 18.63 -17.35 -25.52
CA GLY A 609 17.22 -17.60 -25.82
C GLY A 609 16.25 -16.79 -24.96
N LYS A 610 14.95 -17.15 -24.97
CA LYS A 610 13.89 -16.44 -24.22
C LYS A 610 14.17 -16.32 -22.72
N GLU A 611 14.85 -17.31 -22.13
CA GLU A 611 15.20 -17.36 -20.72
C GLU A 611 16.45 -16.54 -20.35
N ARG A 612 17.16 -15.99 -21.35
CA ARG A 612 18.42 -15.24 -21.14
C ARG A 612 19.46 -16.06 -20.35
N SER A 613 19.56 -17.37 -20.65
CA SER A 613 20.47 -18.29 -19.95
C SER A 613 21.92 -18.09 -20.35
N LEU A 614 22.75 -17.59 -19.43
CA LEU A 614 24.19 -17.51 -19.59
C LEU A 614 24.83 -18.90 -19.68
N PHE A 615 24.29 -19.89 -18.99
CA PHE A 615 24.73 -21.29 -19.11
C PHE A 615 24.55 -21.83 -20.52
N LYS A 616 23.39 -21.62 -21.16
CA LYS A 616 23.15 -22.06 -22.54
C LYS A 616 24.05 -21.33 -23.53
N ALA A 617 24.24 -20.02 -23.36
CA ALA A 617 25.15 -19.23 -24.19
C ALA A 617 26.61 -19.73 -24.05
N TYR A 618 27.05 -19.99 -22.83
CA TYR A 618 28.38 -20.56 -22.57
C TYR A 618 28.55 -21.92 -23.24
N MET A 619 27.60 -22.85 -23.10
CA MET A 619 27.65 -24.17 -23.73
C MET A 619 27.65 -24.09 -25.27
N TYR A 620 26.89 -23.16 -25.84
CA TYR A 620 26.87 -22.90 -27.25
C TYR A 620 28.26 -22.41 -27.76
N GLU A 621 28.87 -21.43 -27.05
CA GLU A 621 30.20 -20.93 -27.36
C GLU A 621 31.27 -22.03 -27.21
N LYS A 622 31.16 -22.89 -26.20
CA LYS A 622 32.07 -24.03 -25.99
C LYS A 622 32.06 -25.05 -27.14
N ALA A 623 30.92 -25.21 -27.81
CA ALA A 623 30.75 -26.09 -28.95
C ALA A 623 31.31 -25.52 -30.28
N LYS A 624 31.59 -24.22 -30.35
CA LYS A 624 32.18 -23.56 -31.53
C LYS A 624 33.70 -23.82 -31.63
N PHE A 625 34.17 -24.16 -32.81
CA PHE A 625 35.62 -24.35 -33.07
C PHE A 625 36.30 -23.03 -33.47
N ASN A 626 35.60 -22.17 -34.23
CA ASN A 626 36.10 -20.88 -34.72
C ASN A 626 35.14 -19.75 -34.40
N ASN A 627 35.63 -18.52 -34.38
CA ASN A 627 34.86 -17.29 -34.17
C ASN A 627 34.04 -17.33 -32.88
N ARG A 628 34.69 -17.68 -31.77
CA ARG A 628 34.10 -17.66 -30.43
C ARG A 628 33.86 -16.23 -29.99
N GLY A 629 32.73 -15.99 -29.32
CA GLY A 629 32.37 -14.71 -28.76
C GLY A 629 30.97 -14.29 -29.14
N ILE A 630 30.49 -13.29 -28.43
CA ILE A 630 29.18 -12.66 -28.63
C ILE A 630 29.32 -11.15 -28.77
N ASP A 631 28.50 -10.55 -29.62
CA ASP A 631 28.47 -9.09 -29.80
C ASP A 631 27.46 -8.51 -28.87
N ILE A 632 27.92 -7.71 -27.92
CA ILE A 632 27.07 -7.05 -26.92
C ILE A 632 27.42 -5.56 -26.77
N GLU A 633 26.41 -4.75 -26.52
CA GLU A 633 26.57 -3.32 -26.23
C GLU A 633 26.92 -3.14 -24.75
N MET A 634 28.07 -2.52 -24.47
CA MET A 634 28.56 -2.31 -23.12
C MET A 634 29.47 -1.08 -23.02
N ALA A 635 29.65 -0.58 -21.77
CA ALA A 635 30.48 0.56 -21.44
C ALA A 635 31.95 0.34 -21.89
N ARG A 636 32.59 1.40 -22.35
CA ARG A 636 34.01 1.46 -22.67
C ARG A 636 34.84 1.66 -21.42
N TYR A 637 35.17 0.61 -20.70
CA TYR A 637 36.03 0.67 -19.54
C TYR A 637 37.52 0.63 -19.98
N ARG A 638 38.26 1.72 -19.69
CA ARG A 638 39.71 1.81 -19.93
C ARG A 638 40.46 1.59 -18.62
N CYS A 639 41.32 0.58 -18.59
CA CYS A 639 42.21 0.30 -17.48
C CYS A 639 43.16 1.51 -17.22
N GLU A 640 43.23 1.98 -16.00
CA GLU A 640 44.04 3.13 -15.65
C GLU A 640 45.53 2.88 -15.82
N LYS A 641 46.03 1.68 -15.50
CA LYS A 641 47.41 1.27 -15.64
C LYS A 641 47.77 0.73 -17.04
N GLY A 642 47.06 -0.28 -17.49
CA GLY A 642 47.40 -0.97 -18.76
C GLY A 642 46.83 -0.29 -20.01
N LYS A 643 46.01 0.75 -19.88
CA LYS A 643 45.35 1.46 -20.98
C LYS A 643 44.52 0.62 -21.96
N GLU A 644 44.28 -0.65 -21.66
CA GLU A 644 43.47 -1.56 -22.44
C GLU A 644 42.00 -1.46 -22.08
N LEU A 645 41.08 -1.81 -23.01
CA LEU A 645 39.65 -1.89 -22.77
C LEU A 645 39.33 -3.21 -22.07
N VAL A 646 38.64 -3.10 -20.93
CA VAL A 646 38.21 -4.24 -20.11
C VAL A 646 36.69 -4.36 -20.03
N ALA A 647 36.19 -5.49 -19.57
CA ALA A 647 34.76 -5.80 -19.57
C ALA A 647 33.99 -5.15 -18.37
N GLY A 648 34.66 -4.51 -17.43
CA GLY A 648 34.07 -3.98 -16.23
C GLY A 648 34.92 -2.93 -15.52
N PRO A 649 34.51 -2.48 -14.35
CA PRO A 649 35.12 -1.34 -13.63
C PRO A 649 36.50 -1.66 -13.02
N TYR A 650 36.92 -2.90 -13.10
CA TYR A 650 38.19 -3.36 -12.54
C TYR A 650 38.97 -4.26 -13.49
N CYS A 651 40.25 -3.94 -13.68
CA CYS A 651 41.19 -4.72 -14.47
C CYS A 651 42.00 -5.65 -13.56
N ARG A 652 41.69 -6.95 -13.54
CA ARG A 652 42.38 -7.92 -12.70
C ARG A 652 43.83 -8.16 -13.17
N LYS A 653 44.08 -8.09 -14.48
CA LYS A 653 45.43 -8.24 -15.06
C LYS A 653 46.43 -7.21 -14.50
N HIS A 654 46.00 -5.96 -14.35
CA HIS A 654 46.89 -4.90 -13.86
C HIS A 654 46.58 -4.51 -12.39
N ASN A 655 45.65 -5.21 -11.74
CA ASN A 655 45.20 -4.93 -10.39
C ASN A 655 44.91 -3.43 -10.19
N SER A 656 44.04 -2.89 -11.05
CA SER A 656 43.71 -1.46 -11.04
C SER A 656 42.28 -1.20 -11.50
N ARG A 657 41.74 -0.05 -11.11
CA ARG A 657 40.41 0.40 -11.59
C ARG A 657 40.45 0.66 -13.09
N ALA A 658 39.28 0.58 -13.68
CA ALA A 658 39.00 1.04 -15.04
C ALA A 658 37.91 2.11 -15.01
N ARG A 659 38.08 3.15 -15.83
CA ARG A 659 37.09 4.23 -15.92
C ARG A 659 36.34 4.19 -17.24
N VAL A 660 35.10 4.65 -17.24
CA VAL A 660 34.32 4.80 -18.47
C VAL A 660 34.94 5.92 -19.28
N GLU A 661 35.33 5.58 -20.52
CA GLU A 661 35.90 6.51 -21.50
C GLU A 661 34.85 6.89 -22.53
N ARG A 662 34.74 8.14 -22.86
CA ARG A 662 33.88 8.63 -23.93
C ARG A 662 34.66 8.92 -25.17
N ILE A 663 34.12 8.57 -26.34
CA ILE A 663 34.72 8.88 -27.65
C ILE A 663 33.71 9.66 -28.50
N CYS A 664 34.24 10.56 -29.30
CA CYS A 664 33.46 11.26 -30.32
C CYS A 664 33.02 10.31 -31.42
N VAL A 665 31.74 10.25 -31.76
CA VAL A 665 31.19 9.38 -32.79
C VAL A 665 31.69 9.77 -34.19
N ALA A 666 32.00 11.07 -34.41
CA ALA A 666 32.42 11.57 -35.71
C ALA A 666 33.95 11.54 -35.90
N CYS A 667 34.74 12.02 -34.90
CA CYS A 667 36.19 12.19 -35.06
C CYS A 667 37.02 11.15 -34.27
N GLY A 668 36.41 10.28 -33.47
CA GLY A 668 37.07 9.22 -32.70
C GLY A 668 37.93 9.70 -31.51
N ARG A 669 37.97 10.99 -31.23
CA ARG A 669 38.78 11.55 -30.12
C ARG A 669 38.10 11.32 -28.76
N VAL A 670 38.92 11.06 -27.77
CA VAL A 670 38.45 10.94 -26.36
C VAL A 670 37.97 12.29 -25.87
N SER A 671 36.87 12.28 -25.14
CA SER A 671 36.24 13.48 -24.56
C SER A 671 35.66 13.14 -23.18
N GLU A 672 35.65 14.08 -22.25
CA GLU A 672 34.98 13.93 -20.95
C GLU A 672 33.54 14.46 -20.97
N SER A 673 33.16 15.20 -22.02
CA SER A 673 31.82 15.80 -22.17
C SER A 673 30.93 15.05 -23.15
N ASP A 674 29.62 15.24 -23.05
CA ASP A 674 28.63 14.65 -23.96
C ASP A 674 28.72 15.22 -25.40
N VAL A 675 29.38 16.36 -25.55
CA VAL A 675 29.67 17.00 -26.83
C VAL A 675 31.18 17.11 -27.01
N CYS A 676 31.65 16.73 -28.19
CA CYS A 676 33.07 16.78 -28.50
C CYS A 676 33.56 18.24 -28.59
N PRO A 677 34.57 18.65 -27.80
CA PRO A 677 35.06 20.01 -27.84
C PRO A 677 35.81 20.33 -29.14
N TYR A 678 36.12 19.34 -29.98
CA TYR A 678 36.91 19.55 -31.22
C TYR A 678 36.03 19.70 -32.47
N CYS A 679 34.90 18.98 -32.54
CA CYS A 679 34.04 18.95 -33.74
C CYS A 679 32.57 19.20 -33.46
N GLY A 680 32.17 19.45 -32.19
CA GLY A 680 30.77 19.70 -31.84
C GLY A 680 29.82 18.50 -31.90
N SER A 681 30.31 17.31 -32.30
CA SER A 681 29.48 16.09 -32.43
C SER A 681 29.27 15.41 -31.09
N LYS A 682 28.22 14.58 -30.98
CA LYS A 682 27.93 13.77 -29.78
C LYS A 682 29.05 12.78 -29.46
N THR A 683 29.28 12.52 -28.18
CA THR A 683 30.21 11.49 -27.70
C THR A 683 29.43 10.27 -27.20
N SER A 684 30.05 9.07 -27.28
CA SER A 684 29.51 7.83 -26.75
C SER A 684 30.43 7.25 -25.67
N SER A 685 29.84 6.79 -24.58
CA SER A 685 30.52 6.08 -23.48
C SER A 685 30.52 4.54 -23.66
N PHE A 686 29.83 4.05 -24.66
CA PHE A 686 29.61 2.63 -24.91
C PHE A 686 29.75 2.31 -26.41
N GLU A 687 29.97 1.03 -26.69
CA GLU A 687 30.06 0.50 -28.03
C GLU A 687 29.63 -0.98 -28.07
N THR A 688 29.30 -1.50 -29.27
CA THR A 688 29.15 -2.94 -29.46
C THR A 688 30.53 -3.58 -29.46
N ARG A 689 30.76 -4.52 -28.56
CA ARG A 689 32.04 -5.24 -28.39
C ARG A 689 31.85 -6.73 -28.59
N HIS A 690 32.81 -7.31 -29.29
CA HIS A 690 32.96 -8.76 -29.38
C HIS A 690 33.63 -9.28 -28.12
N ILE A 691 32.91 -10.07 -27.32
CA ILE A 691 33.38 -10.58 -26.02
C ILE A 691 33.45 -12.09 -26.05
N ASP A 692 34.63 -12.66 -25.72
CA ASP A 692 34.75 -14.08 -25.41
C ASP A 692 34.05 -14.39 -24.09
N LEU A 693 32.76 -14.76 -24.20
CA LEU A 693 31.89 -15.03 -23.05
C LEU A 693 32.38 -16.24 -22.25
N MET A 694 32.91 -17.25 -22.92
CA MET A 694 33.45 -18.47 -22.27
C MET A 694 34.60 -18.12 -21.35
N LYS A 695 35.62 -17.41 -21.87
CA LYS A 695 36.75 -16.95 -21.08
C LYS A 695 36.33 -16.06 -19.92
N LEU A 696 35.42 -15.12 -20.14
CA LEU A 696 34.94 -14.21 -19.10
C LEU A 696 34.25 -14.97 -17.94
N ILE A 697 33.47 -16.01 -18.27
CA ILE A 697 32.78 -16.83 -17.25
C ILE A 697 33.79 -17.75 -16.55
N ASP A 698 34.72 -18.35 -17.25
CA ASP A 698 35.75 -19.20 -16.65
C ASP A 698 36.67 -18.41 -15.72
N ASP A 699 37.07 -17.20 -16.11
CA ASP A 699 37.81 -16.27 -15.26
C ASP A 699 36.98 -15.89 -14.00
N ALA A 700 35.70 -15.61 -14.14
CA ALA A 700 34.82 -15.29 -13.02
C ALA A 700 34.67 -16.48 -12.04
N ILE A 701 34.48 -17.71 -12.55
CA ILE A 701 34.39 -18.92 -11.74
C ILE A 701 35.71 -19.14 -10.97
N SER A 702 36.83 -18.95 -11.62
CA SER A 702 38.16 -19.05 -11.00
C SER A 702 38.35 -18.01 -9.90
N ASN A 703 37.96 -16.76 -10.16
CA ASN A 703 38.10 -15.64 -9.22
C ASN A 703 37.35 -15.87 -7.91
N ILE A 704 36.14 -16.45 -7.97
CA ILE A 704 35.33 -16.73 -6.79
C ILE A 704 35.49 -18.16 -6.28
N LYS A 705 36.42 -18.93 -6.84
CA LYS A 705 36.67 -20.33 -6.47
C LYS A 705 35.42 -21.21 -6.51
N ALA A 706 34.59 -21.03 -7.54
CA ALA A 706 33.41 -21.88 -7.76
C ALA A 706 33.81 -23.15 -8.54
N ASN A 707 33.09 -24.25 -8.32
CA ASN A 707 33.44 -25.55 -8.96
C ASN A 707 33.03 -25.62 -10.42
N SER A 708 31.94 -24.92 -10.81
CA SER A 708 31.43 -24.94 -12.18
C SER A 708 30.40 -23.81 -12.37
N ILE A 709 30.05 -23.56 -13.66
CA ILE A 709 28.96 -22.61 -13.98
C ILE A 709 27.60 -23.14 -13.53
N PRO A 710 26.80 -22.35 -12.78
CA PRO A 710 25.45 -22.74 -12.37
C PRO A 710 24.49 -22.85 -13.58
N LYS A 711 23.72 -23.95 -13.65
CA LYS A 711 22.74 -24.16 -14.74
C LYS A 711 21.62 -23.12 -14.81
N ASN A 712 21.26 -22.55 -13.65
CA ASN A 712 20.24 -21.51 -13.50
C ASN A 712 20.76 -20.08 -13.68
N LEU A 713 22.03 -19.88 -14.07
CA LEU A 713 22.61 -18.56 -14.29
C LEU A 713 21.93 -17.86 -15.49
N LYS A 714 21.29 -16.72 -15.22
CA LYS A 714 20.57 -15.90 -16.20
C LYS A 714 21.06 -14.45 -16.19
N GLY A 715 21.19 -13.86 -17.36
CA GLY A 715 21.49 -12.45 -17.57
C GLY A 715 20.29 -11.65 -18.05
N VAL A 716 20.57 -10.51 -18.67
CA VAL A 716 19.55 -9.63 -19.28
C VAL A 716 19.75 -9.56 -20.80
N LYS A 717 18.72 -9.13 -21.56
CA LYS A 717 18.86 -8.93 -23.01
C LYS A 717 19.91 -7.85 -23.32
N GLY A 718 19.79 -6.72 -22.63
CA GLY A 718 20.69 -5.58 -22.71
C GLY A 718 20.53 -4.69 -21.48
N VAL A 719 21.48 -3.82 -21.24
CA VAL A 719 21.38 -2.80 -20.20
C VAL A 719 20.99 -1.47 -20.82
N ILE A 720 20.05 -0.76 -20.20
CA ILE A 720 19.45 0.50 -20.71
C ILE A 720 19.79 1.71 -19.85
N ASN A 721 20.82 1.56 -19.00
CA ASN A 721 21.37 2.72 -18.28
C ASN A 721 22.18 3.62 -19.24
N ARG A 722 22.50 4.85 -18.78
CA ARG A 722 23.10 5.91 -19.61
C ARG A 722 24.39 5.47 -20.33
N ASP A 723 25.26 4.82 -19.61
CA ASP A 723 26.61 4.48 -20.08
C ASP A 723 26.78 3.00 -20.42
N ARG A 724 25.68 2.20 -20.43
CA ARG A 724 25.69 0.74 -20.65
C ARG A 724 26.62 0.00 -19.66
N ILE A 725 26.63 0.46 -18.43
CA ILE A 725 27.41 -0.13 -17.34
C ILE A 725 26.84 -1.50 -17.00
N VAL A 726 27.71 -2.49 -16.91
CA VAL A 726 27.38 -3.88 -16.59
C VAL A 726 27.83 -4.24 -15.18
N GLU A 727 27.09 -5.14 -14.56
CA GLU A 727 27.47 -5.72 -13.27
C GLU A 727 28.61 -6.76 -13.46
N PRO A 728 29.55 -6.86 -12.49
CA PRO A 728 30.52 -7.95 -12.49
C PRO A 728 29.82 -9.33 -12.51
N ILE A 729 30.20 -10.18 -13.46
CA ILE A 729 29.55 -11.48 -13.69
C ILE A 729 29.68 -12.43 -12.50
N GLU A 730 30.74 -12.27 -11.71
CA GLU A 730 30.97 -13.00 -10.45
C GLU A 730 29.82 -12.87 -9.48
N LYS A 731 29.22 -11.68 -9.37
CA LYS A 731 28.03 -11.46 -8.51
C LYS A 731 26.84 -12.30 -9.00
N GLY A 732 26.65 -12.37 -10.32
CA GLY A 732 25.61 -13.19 -10.92
C GLY A 732 25.81 -14.68 -10.66
N VAL A 733 27.03 -15.17 -10.77
CA VAL A 733 27.37 -16.57 -10.46
C VAL A 733 27.06 -16.88 -9.01
N LEU A 734 27.49 -16.03 -8.07
CA LEU A 734 27.21 -16.21 -6.64
C LEU A 734 25.71 -16.18 -6.33
N ARG A 735 24.93 -15.25 -6.93
CA ARG A 735 23.46 -15.28 -6.78
C ARG A 735 22.85 -16.57 -7.31
N ALA A 736 23.28 -17.03 -8.46
CA ALA A 736 22.77 -18.27 -9.03
C ALA A 736 23.05 -19.51 -8.14
N LEU A 737 24.21 -19.56 -7.48
CA LEU A 737 24.57 -20.63 -6.54
C LEU A 737 23.61 -20.67 -5.32
N HIS A 738 23.13 -19.51 -4.86
CA HIS A 738 22.19 -19.38 -3.74
C HIS A 738 20.72 -19.25 -4.17
N ASN A 739 20.42 -19.40 -5.47
CA ASN A 739 19.07 -19.21 -6.04
C ASN A 739 18.46 -17.83 -5.70
N VAL A 740 19.28 -16.80 -5.80
CA VAL A 740 18.93 -15.39 -5.60
C VAL A 740 18.85 -14.68 -6.95
N HIS A 741 17.89 -13.77 -7.10
CA HIS A 741 17.70 -12.99 -8.31
C HIS A 741 17.93 -11.50 -8.04
N THR A 742 18.36 -10.76 -9.06
CA THR A 742 18.59 -9.32 -8.96
C THR A 742 17.45 -8.51 -9.56
N PHE A 743 17.24 -7.32 -9.04
CA PHE A 743 16.35 -6.32 -9.61
C PHE A 743 17.14 -5.36 -10.52
N LYS A 744 16.45 -4.40 -11.18
CA LYS A 744 17.06 -3.47 -12.15
C LYS A 744 18.22 -2.62 -11.63
N ASP A 745 18.37 -2.49 -10.32
CA ASP A 745 19.37 -1.69 -9.63
C ASP A 745 20.46 -2.50 -8.91
N GLY A 746 20.44 -3.81 -9.04
CA GLY A 746 21.41 -4.71 -8.43
C GLY A 746 21.00 -5.32 -7.09
N THR A 747 19.88 -4.89 -6.50
CA THR A 747 19.38 -5.40 -5.21
C THR A 747 18.51 -6.64 -5.35
N SER A 748 18.37 -7.42 -4.28
CA SER A 748 17.43 -8.54 -4.19
C SER A 748 16.22 -8.12 -3.34
N ARG A 749 14.98 -8.50 -3.75
CA ARG A 749 13.74 -7.92 -3.21
C ARG A 749 12.65 -8.94 -2.92
N PHE A 750 11.91 -8.68 -1.83
CA PHE A 750 10.71 -9.42 -1.47
C PHE A 750 9.56 -8.45 -1.20
N ASP A 751 8.41 -8.69 -1.82
CA ASP A 751 7.19 -7.88 -1.63
C ASP A 751 6.23 -8.58 -0.68
N ALA A 752 5.64 -7.82 0.25
CA ALA A 752 4.57 -8.28 1.12
C ALA A 752 3.48 -7.21 1.28
N THR A 753 2.25 -7.67 1.51
CA THR A 753 1.15 -6.78 1.89
C THR A 753 1.42 -6.20 3.28
N ASP A 754 1.30 -4.88 3.41
CA ASP A 754 1.46 -4.19 4.69
C ASP A 754 0.27 -4.39 5.61
N MET A 755 0.54 -4.83 6.82
CA MET A 755 -0.44 -4.98 7.88
C MET A 755 -0.02 -4.18 9.11
N PRO A 756 -0.81 -3.17 9.55
CA PRO A 756 -0.46 -2.39 10.72
C PRO A 756 -0.74 -3.18 11.98
N ILE A 757 0.19 -3.14 12.94
CA ILE A 757 0.02 -3.71 14.27
C ILE A 757 0.74 -2.85 15.30
N THR A 758 0.11 -2.62 16.46
CA THR A 758 0.72 -1.87 17.57
C THR A 758 1.24 -2.78 18.68
N HIS A 759 0.65 -3.96 18.84
CA HIS A 759 0.99 -4.93 19.89
C HIS A 759 0.94 -6.34 19.33
N PHE A 760 1.80 -7.22 19.80
CA PHE A 760 1.87 -8.62 19.37
C PHE A 760 2.09 -9.56 20.56
N TYR A 761 1.74 -10.81 20.41
CA TYR A 761 2.13 -11.86 21.33
C TYR A 761 3.42 -12.53 20.83
N PRO A 762 4.44 -12.78 21.67
CA PRO A 762 5.67 -13.48 21.27
C PRO A 762 5.41 -14.79 20.52
N LYS A 763 4.40 -15.57 20.93
CA LYS A 763 4.00 -16.80 20.25
C LYS A 763 3.54 -16.60 18.80
N GLU A 764 2.93 -15.46 18.45
CA GLU A 764 2.49 -15.15 17.09
C GLU A 764 3.65 -14.77 16.17
N ALA A 765 4.70 -14.19 16.75
CA ALA A 765 5.92 -13.85 16.05
C ALA A 765 6.95 -14.99 16.02
N GLY A 766 6.65 -16.12 16.65
CA GLY A 766 7.53 -17.29 16.73
C GLY A 766 8.90 -16.99 17.34
N VAL A 767 8.98 -16.06 18.31
CA VAL A 767 10.23 -15.59 18.90
C VAL A 767 10.26 -15.89 20.40
N SER A 768 11.40 -16.33 20.92
CA SER A 768 11.56 -16.63 22.34
C SER A 768 11.67 -15.35 23.19
N ILE A 769 11.33 -15.47 24.47
CA ILE A 769 11.40 -14.35 25.44
C ILE A 769 12.84 -13.87 25.59
N GLU A 770 13.82 -14.79 25.63
CA GLU A 770 15.24 -14.48 25.74
C GLU A 770 15.70 -13.66 24.53
N LYS A 771 15.29 -14.06 23.33
CA LYS A 771 15.62 -13.33 22.09
C LYS A 771 15.00 -11.95 22.07
N LEU A 772 13.75 -11.82 22.52
CA LEU A 772 13.08 -10.52 22.65
C LEU A 772 13.80 -9.62 23.67
N ALA A 773 14.26 -10.17 24.79
CA ALA A 773 15.03 -9.41 25.77
C ALA A 773 16.35 -8.87 25.18
N GLU A 774 17.07 -9.66 24.36
CA GLU A 774 18.24 -9.20 23.61
C GLU A 774 17.93 -8.02 22.69
N LEU A 775 16.73 -8.01 22.09
CA LEU A 775 16.23 -6.96 21.21
C LEU A 775 15.68 -5.74 21.97
N GLY A 776 15.69 -5.79 23.33
CA GLY A 776 15.26 -4.72 24.21
C GLY A 776 13.77 -4.72 24.53
N TYR A 777 13.09 -5.87 24.44
CA TYR A 777 11.73 -6.08 24.93
C TYR A 777 11.78 -6.76 26.30
N THR A 778 11.54 -6.01 27.36
CA THR A 778 11.67 -6.49 28.74
C THR A 778 10.35 -6.51 29.51
N GLU A 779 9.33 -5.84 28.98
CA GLU A 779 8.05 -5.62 29.63
C GLU A 779 6.88 -5.87 28.67
N ASP A 780 5.73 -6.26 29.22
CA ASP A 780 4.46 -6.27 28.49
C ASP A 780 3.84 -4.85 28.42
N TYR A 781 2.69 -4.69 27.76
CA TYR A 781 2.02 -3.40 27.62
C TYR A 781 1.48 -2.81 28.94
N LEU A 782 1.43 -3.59 30.01
CA LEU A 782 1.06 -3.16 31.37
C LEU A 782 2.29 -2.87 32.23
N HIS A 783 3.50 -2.89 31.67
CA HIS A 783 4.79 -2.74 32.36
C HIS A 783 5.12 -3.86 33.34
N ASN A 784 4.51 -5.04 33.18
CA ASN A 784 4.95 -6.22 33.89
C ASN A 784 6.15 -6.85 33.17
N LYS A 785 7.03 -7.50 33.92
CA LYS A 785 8.16 -8.21 33.32
C LYS A 785 7.69 -9.26 32.32
N LEU A 786 8.34 -9.32 31.17
CA LEU A 786 8.01 -10.26 30.10
C LEU A 786 8.57 -11.65 30.46
N GLU A 787 7.69 -12.60 30.77
CA GLU A 787 8.03 -13.96 31.24
C GLU A 787 7.27 -15.07 30.46
N SER A 788 6.20 -14.70 29.74
CA SER A 788 5.35 -15.65 29.03
C SER A 788 5.15 -15.26 27.57
N PRO A 789 5.13 -16.21 26.62
CA PRO A 789 4.80 -15.96 25.23
C PRO A 789 3.34 -15.50 25.01
N ASP A 790 2.51 -15.58 26.03
CA ASP A 790 1.11 -15.15 26.05
C ASP A 790 0.90 -13.73 26.59
N GLN A 791 1.96 -13.01 26.94
CA GLN A 791 1.88 -11.61 27.31
C GLN A 791 1.87 -10.72 26.06
N LEU A 792 1.01 -9.70 26.07
CA LEU A 792 0.90 -8.74 24.96
C LEU A 792 2.00 -7.68 25.09
N VAL A 793 2.78 -7.52 24.04
CA VAL A 793 3.95 -6.63 23.98
C VAL A 793 3.74 -5.52 22.98
N GLU A 794 4.11 -4.27 23.30
CA GLU A 794 4.06 -3.15 22.38
C GLU A 794 5.17 -3.27 21.33
N LEU A 795 4.80 -3.18 20.03
CA LEU A 795 5.75 -3.23 18.92
C LEU A 795 6.52 -1.91 18.82
N LYS A 796 7.84 -1.97 18.79
CA LYS A 796 8.68 -0.78 18.59
C LYS A 796 8.56 -0.27 17.15
N HIS A 797 8.75 1.04 16.98
CA HIS A 797 8.35 1.79 15.79
C HIS A 797 8.94 1.26 14.47
N GLN A 798 10.15 0.74 14.46
CA GLN A 798 10.85 0.24 13.27
C GLN A 798 11.11 -1.26 13.30
N ASP A 799 10.48 -1.98 14.22
CA ASP A 799 10.51 -3.43 14.25
C ASP A 799 9.38 -3.99 13.37
N ILE A 800 9.68 -5.09 12.68
CA ILE A 800 8.73 -5.76 11.78
C ILE A 800 8.69 -7.27 12.02
N ILE A 801 7.51 -7.85 11.79
CA ILE A 801 7.32 -9.30 11.75
C ILE A 801 7.09 -9.70 10.31
N VAL A 802 7.93 -10.57 9.79
CA VAL A 802 8.01 -10.90 8.36
C VAL A 802 7.29 -12.23 8.07
N ASN A 803 6.71 -12.36 6.89
CA ASN A 803 6.19 -13.65 6.43
C ASN A 803 7.30 -14.72 6.38
N ARG A 804 6.99 -15.98 6.71
CA ARG A 804 7.97 -17.10 6.70
C ARG A 804 8.68 -17.26 5.35
N LYS A 805 7.98 -17.09 4.21
CA LYS A 805 8.61 -17.09 2.88
C LYS A 805 9.60 -15.93 2.72
N GLY A 806 9.30 -14.78 3.32
CA GLY A 806 10.21 -13.64 3.40
C GLY A 806 11.44 -13.94 4.26
N ALA A 807 11.29 -14.67 5.36
CA ALA A 807 12.40 -15.14 6.18
C ALA A 807 13.33 -16.10 5.41
N GLU A 808 12.77 -17.06 4.68
CA GLU A 808 13.53 -17.95 3.81
C GLU A 808 14.28 -17.19 2.69
N PHE A 809 13.62 -16.17 2.13
CA PHE A 809 14.26 -15.27 1.18
C PHE A 809 15.45 -14.53 1.81
N LEU A 810 15.26 -13.92 2.99
CA LEU A 810 16.33 -13.21 3.71
C LEU A 810 17.51 -14.14 4.03
N LEU A 811 17.24 -15.39 4.43
CA LEU A 811 18.26 -16.41 4.66
C LEU A 811 19.10 -16.69 3.39
N LYS A 812 18.45 -16.91 2.24
CA LYS A 812 19.16 -17.11 0.97
C LYS A 812 20.03 -15.91 0.60
N VAL A 813 19.48 -14.69 0.76
CA VAL A 813 20.22 -13.46 0.46
C VAL A 813 21.38 -13.25 1.43
N SER A 814 21.23 -13.56 2.73
CA SER A 814 22.32 -13.46 3.70
C SER A 814 23.48 -14.41 3.36
N GLN A 815 23.17 -15.65 2.99
CA GLN A 815 24.18 -16.63 2.53
C GLN A 815 24.86 -16.20 1.24
N PHE A 816 24.13 -15.60 0.31
CA PHE A 816 24.70 -14.98 -0.90
C PHE A 816 25.65 -13.83 -0.52
N VAL A 817 25.22 -12.92 0.36
CA VAL A 817 26.04 -11.78 0.81
C VAL A 817 27.32 -12.23 1.51
N ASP A 818 27.23 -13.24 2.38
CA ASP A 818 28.42 -13.81 3.03
C ASP A 818 29.40 -14.42 2.01
N SER A 819 28.89 -15.16 1.02
CA SER A 819 29.70 -15.68 -0.08
C SER A 819 30.30 -14.57 -0.95
N LEU A 820 29.56 -13.47 -1.14
CA LEU A 820 30.04 -12.29 -1.86
C LEU A 820 31.17 -11.58 -1.12
N LEU A 821 31.01 -11.37 0.20
CA LEU A 821 32.04 -10.77 1.05
C LEU A 821 33.31 -11.62 1.03
N GLU A 822 33.19 -12.92 1.23
CA GLU A 822 34.35 -13.82 1.32
C GLU A 822 35.04 -14.03 -0.03
N ARG A 823 34.30 -14.46 -1.07
CA ARG A 823 34.87 -14.94 -2.31
C ARG A 823 35.16 -13.83 -3.32
N PHE A 824 34.41 -12.76 -3.32
CA PHE A 824 34.57 -11.66 -4.27
C PHE A 824 35.37 -10.49 -3.69
N TYR A 825 35.06 -10.05 -2.47
CA TYR A 825 35.71 -8.93 -1.82
C TYR A 825 36.91 -9.34 -0.94
N GLY A 826 37.02 -10.60 -0.52
CA GLY A 826 38.08 -11.08 0.39
C GLY A 826 37.93 -10.56 1.80
N LEU A 827 36.70 -10.40 2.27
CA LEU A 827 36.31 -9.94 3.61
C LEU A 827 35.72 -11.11 4.42
N LYS A 828 35.58 -10.93 5.73
CA LYS A 828 34.90 -11.92 6.58
C LYS A 828 33.40 -11.91 6.31
N PRO A 829 32.73 -13.09 6.36
CA PRO A 829 31.27 -13.17 6.40
C PRO A 829 30.68 -12.31 7.52
N PHE A 830 29.49 -11.76 7.31
CA PHE A 830 28.82 -10.91 8.28
C PHE A 830 27.68 -11.61 9.01
N TYR A 831 26.78 -12.25 8.26
CA TYR A 831 25.53 -12.82 8.82
C TYR A 831 25.75 -14.17 9.47
N ASN A 832 26.52 -15.06 8.84
CA ASN A 832 26.77 -16.44 9.25
C ASN A 832 25.48 -17.25 9.53
N ALA A 833 24.37 -16.88 8.90
CA ALA A 833 23.05 -17.43 9.13
C ALA A 833 22.90 -18.84 8.51
N LYS A 834 22.37 -19.78 9.28
CA LYS A 834 22.08 -21.16 8.86
C LYS A 834 20.59 -21.46 8.83
N THR A 835 19.82 -20.82 9.69
CA THR A 835 18.38 -21.00 9.86
C THR A 835 17.66 -19.65 9.71
N ILE A 836 16.35 -19.68 9.52
CA ILE A 836 15.55 -18.44 9.45
C ILE A 836 15.60 -17.68 10.78
N ASP A 837 15.72 -18.36 11.90
CA ASP A 837 15.77 -17.76 13.25
C ASP A 837 17.03 -16.90 13.45
N ASP A 838 18.12 -17.25 12.75
CA ASP A 838 19.33 -16.44 12.75
C ASP A 838 19.12 -15.06 12.11
N MET A 839 18.02 -14.88 11.36
CA MET A 839 17.69 -13.60 10.75
C MET A 839 16.98 -12.63 11.74
N ILE A 840 16.58 -13.10 12.92
CA ILE A 840 15.99 -12.26 13.97
C ILE A 840 17.05 -11.33 14.56
N GLY A 841 16.76 -10.02 14.53
CA GLY A 841 17.64 -8.94 14.96
C GLY A 841 18.35 -8.23 13.81
N HIS A 842 18.39 -8.83 12.60
CA HIS A 842 19.02 -8.20 11.45
C HIS A 842 18.19 -7.08 10.83
N LEU A 843 18.90 -6.15 10.20
CA LEU A 843 18.33 -4.95 9.61
C LEU A 843 17.97 -5.16 8.13
N VAL A 844 16.86 -4.58 7.74
CA VAL A 844 16.36 -4.54 6.36
C VAL A 844 16.00 -3.10 5.99
N ILE A 845 15.97 -2.83 4.69
CA ILE A 845 15.40 -1.61 4.12
C ILE A 845 14.03 -1.94 3.58
N THR A 846 13.00 -1.21 4.02
CA THR A 846 11.69 -1.27 3.42
C THR A 846 11.46 -0.08 2.51
N LEU A 847 10.82 -0.30 1.36
CA LEU A 847 10.62 0.70 0.32
C LEU A 847 9.24 0.53 -0.33
N SER A 848 8.48 1.60 -0.40
CA SER A 848 7.18 1.60 -1.06
C SER A 848 7.31 1.82 -2.57
N PRO A 849 6.37 1.31 -3.40
CA PRO A 849 6.32 1.62 -4.82
C PRO A 849 6.25 3.12 -5.09
N HIS A 850 6.91 3.56 -6.18
CA HIS A 850 7.00 4.96 -6.61
C HIS A 850 7.71 5.89 -5.62
N THR A 851 8.45 5.34 -4.67
CA THR A 851 9.28 6.10 -3.72
C THR A 851 10.76 5.84 -3.93
N SER A 852 11.62 6.66 -3.30
CA SER A 852 13.08 6.51 -3.32
C SER A 852 13.72 6.68 -1.94
N ALA A 853 12.91 6.87 -0.90
CA ALA A 853 13.38 6.91 0.47
C ALA A 853 13.09 5.56 1.15
N GLY A 854 14.11 4.76 1.35
CA GLY A 854 14.03 3.55 2.16
C GLY A 854 13.92 3.88 3.64
N ILE A 855 13.30 3.01 4.41
CA ILE A 855 13.24 3.09 5.87
C ILE A 855 13.97 1.88 6.45
N LEU A 856 14.83 2.15 7.44
CA LEU A 856 15.52 1.12 8.18
C LEU A 856 14.55 0.43 9.13
N ASN A 857 14.44 -0.91 9.03
CA ASN A 857 13.64 -1.73 9.91
C ASN A 857 14.47 -2.89 10.46
N ARG A 858 14.04 -3.43 11.60
CA ARG A 858 14.65 -4.61 12.23
C ARG A 858 13.65 -5.76 12.25
N VAL A 859 14.07 -6.93 11.81
CA VAL A 859 13.28 -8.16 11.86
C VAL A 859 13.27 -8.69 13.28
N ILE A 860 12.07 -8.91 13.87
CA ILE A 860 11.96 -9.43 15.25
C ILE A 860 11.23 -10.77 15.35
N GLY A 861 10.71 -11.28 14.24
CA GLY A 861 10.00 -12.55 14.24
C GLY A 861 9.34 -12.84 12.89
N PHE A 862 8.63 -13.97 12.82
CA PHE A 862 8.04 -14.49 11.59
C PHE A 862 6.58 -14.89 11.77
N THR A 863 5.80 -14.78 10.70
CA THR A 863 4.38 -15.17 10.66
C THR A 863 4.12 -16.07 9.47
N ASP A 864 3.11 -16.95 9.59
CA ASP A 864 2.62 -17.75 8.48
C ASP A 864 1.60 -17.00 7.60
N ALA A 865 1.06 -15.87 8.07
CA ALA A 865 0.20 -14.99 7.27
C ALA A 865 0.97 -14.40 6.06
N ASN A 866 0.30 -14.25 4.91
CA ASN A 866 0.92 -13.69 3.70
C ASN A 866 1.06 -12.16 3.74
N VAL A 867 1.53 -11.61 4.85
CA VAL A 867 1.68 -10.18 5.12
C VAL A 867 3.01 -9.88 5.81
N GLY A 868 3.38 -8.61 5.85
CA GLY A 868 4.40 -8.08 6.74
C GLY A 868 3.73 -7.18 7.78
N PHE A 869 3.90 -7.49 9.08
CA PHE A 869 3.40 -6.64 10.14
C PHE A 869 4.41 -5.57 10.49
N ALA A 870 3.93 -4.33 10.61
CA ALA A 870 4.76 -3.18 10.97
C ALA A 870 3.97 -2.19 11.83
N HIS A 871 4.69 -1.40 12.64
CA HIS A 871 4.07 -0.33 13.41
C HIS A 871 3.48 0.74 12.48
N PRO A 872 2.29 1.33 12.77
CA PRO A 872 1.66 2.35 11.94
C PRO A 872 2.57 3.56 11.61
N TYR A 873 3.49 3.93 12.49
CA TYR A 873 4.45 5.02 12.24
C TYR A 873 5.40 4.70 11.10
N THR A 874 5.98 3.51 11.05
CA THR A 874 6.83 3.05 9.95
C THR A 874 6.07 2.99 8.64
N VAL A 875 4.82 2.51 8.65
CA VAL A 875 3.98 2.45 7.45
C VAL A 875 3.62 3.86 6.96
N SER A 876 3.24 4.76 7.88
CA SER A 876 2.92 6.15 7.54
C SER A 876 4.14 6.91 7.01
N ALA A 877 5.33 6.66 7.55
CA ALA A 877 6.58 7.26 7.09
C ALA A 877 6.91 6.87 5.63
N ARG A 878 6.41 5.73 5.15
CA ARG A 878 6.48 5.30 3.74
C ARG A 878 5.35 5.87 2.87
N ARG A 879 4.46 6.71 3.42
CA ARG A 879 3.26 7.27 2.78
C ARG A 879 2.26 6.21 2.34
N ARG A 880 2.07 5.17 3.14
CA ARG A 880 1.10 4.08 2.87
C ARG A 880 -0.14 4.18 3.75
N ASN A 881 -1.24 3.66 3.24
CA ASN A 881 -2.55 3.69 3.88
C ASN A 881 -2.91 2.40 4.61
N CYS A 882 -2.17 1.33 4.42
CA CYS A 882 -2.49 -0.02 4.90
C CYS A 882 -3.86 -0.52 4.44
N ASP A 883 -4.25 -0.22 3.20
CA ASP A 883 -5.51 -0.69 2.61
C ASP A 883 -5.32 -1.87 1.64
N GLY A 884 -4.28 -2.66 1.84
CA GLY A 884 -3.83 -3.75 0.99
C GLY A 884 -2.67 -3.38 0.08
N ASP A 885 -1.96 -2.31 0.41
CA ASP A 885 -0.72 -1.91 -0.24
C ASP A 885 0.39 -2.93 0.00
N GLU A 886 1.24 -3.10 -1.01
CA GLU A 886 2.40 -3.99 -0.95
C GLU A 886 3.67 -3.15 -0.92
N ASP A 887 4.57 -3.46 0.00
CA ASP A 887 5.89 -2.83 0.09
C ASP A 887 7.01 -3.84 -0.11
N THR A 888 8.15 -3.34 -0.55
CA THR A 888 9.35 -4.14 -0.83
C THR A 888 10.29 -4.13 0.37
N MET A 889 10.84 -5.28 0.70
CA MET A 889 11.89 -5.48 1.70
C MET A 889 13.19 -5.94 1.03
N MET A 890 14.32 -5.40 1.49
CA MET A 890 15.67 -5.74 1.06
C MET A 890 16.57 -5.95 2.27
N LEU A 891 17.48 -6.92 2.22
CA LEU A 891 18.48 -7.08 3.27
C LEU A 891 19.48 -5.91 3.25
N LEU A 892 19.79 -5.33 4.39
CA LEU A 892 20.56 -4.07 4.48
C LEU A 892 21.89 -4.13 3.73
N ILE A 893 22.74 -5.12 4.02
CA ILE A 893 24.06 -5.20 3.37
C ILE A 893 23.95 -5.51 1.88
N ASP A 894 22.99 -6.33 1.44
CA ASP A 894 22.73 -6.55 0.01
C ASP A 894 22.45 -5.22 -0.70
N ALA A 895 21.57 -4.39 -0.14
CA ALA A 895 21.25 -3.09 -0.70
C ALA A 895 22.47 -2.15 -0.69
N LEU A 896 23.21 -2.04 0.42
CA LEU A 896 24.38 -1.16 0.53
C LEU A 896 25.53 -1.54 -0.44
N ILE A 897 25.77 -2.84 -0.66
CA ILE A 897 26.83 -3.32 -1.52
C ILE A 897 26.41 -3.34 -3.00
N ASN A 898 25.19 -3.79 -3.31
CA ASN A 898 24.82 -4.13 -4.68
C ASN A 898 24.01 -3.06 -5.40
N PHE A 899 23.35 -2.16 -4.68
CA PHE A 899 22.66 -1.02 -5.29
C PHE A 899 23.65 -0.12 -6.05
N SER A 900 23.32 0.23 -7.30
CA SER A 900 24.03 1.31 -8.01
C SER A 900 23.06 2.15 -8.85
N ARG A 901 23.19 3.48 -8.74
CA ARG A 901 22.52 4.45 -9.61
C ARG A 901 22.93 4.27 -11.06
N ASP A 902 24.16 3.78 -11.30
CA ASP A 902 24.70 3.55 -12.64
C ASP A 902 23.99 2.40 -13.38
N TYR A 903 23.26 1.52 -12.69
CA TYR A 903 22.47 0.46 -13.31
C TYR A 903 21.07 0.90 -13.71
N LEU A 904 20.58 2.04 -13.13
CA LEU A 904 19.20 2.46 -13.33
C LEU A 904 18.90 2.83 -14.79
N PRO A 905 17.76 2.39 -15.33
CA PRO A 905 17.34 2.74 -16.69
C PRO A 905 17.19 4.24 -16.89
N THR A 906 17.51 4.72 -18.10
CA THR A 906 17.31 6.14 -18.50
C THR A 906 15.89 6.43 -19.00
N THR A 907 15.03 5.42 -19.06
CA THR A 907 13.61 5.59 -19.42
C THR A 907 12.85 6.29 -18.31
N ILE A 908 11.75 6.95 -18.68
CA ILE A 908 10.82 7.56 -17.70
C ILE A 908 10.41 6.51 -16.67
N GLY A 909 10.51 6.87 -15.39
CA GLY A 909 10.29 5.95 -14.28
C GLY A 909 11.48 5.02 -13.98
N GLY A 910 12.63 5.24 -14.60
CA GLY A 910 13.83 4.43 -14.38
C GLY A 910 14.32 4.42 -12.93
N THR A 911 14.23 5.56 -12.24
CA THR A 911 14.61 5.71 -10.82
C THR A 911 13.50 5.37 -9.85
N MET A 912 12.27 5.06 -10.33
CA MET A 912 11.20 4.58 -9.46
C MET A 912 11.60 3.28 -8.77
N ASP A 913 11.19 3.15 -7.51
CA ASP A 913 11.48 1.98 -6.67
C ASP A 913 12.98 1.78 -6.38
N ALA A 914 13.82 2.83 -6.49
CA ALA A 914 15.24 2.76 -6.17
C ALA A 914 15.52 3.38 -4.80
N PRO A 915 16.24 2.71 -3.88
CA PRO A 915 16.55 3.25 -2.56
C PRO A 915 17.68 4.28 -2.65
N LEU A 916 17.37 5.49 -3.09
CA LEU A 916 18.36 6.55 -3.28
C LEU A 916 18.90 7.12 -1.97
N ILE A 917 18.08 7.09 -0.92
CA ILE A 917 18.36 7.56 0.43
C ILE A 917 17.76 6.61 1.45
N LEU A 918 18.24 6.68 2.70
CA LEU A 918 17.80 5.85 3.81
C LEU A 918 17.46 6.70 5.03
N THR A 919 16.22 6.60 5.50
CA THR A 919 15.79 7.15 6.79
C THR A 919 16.15 6.16 7.90
N LEU A 920 17.04 6.56 8.80
CA LEU A 920 17.49 5.71 9.91
C LEU A 920 16.50 5.68 11.06
N ASN A 921 15.94 6.85 11.44
CA ASN A 921 15.04 6.99 12.56
C ASN A 921 13.69 7.55 12.13
N VAL A 922 12.62 6.88 12.54
CA VAL A 922 11.24 7.34 12.38
C VAL A 922 10.78 7.86 13.73
N ASN A 923 10.75 9.18 13.86
CA ASN A 923 10.24 9.85 15.05
C ASN A 923 8.80 10.27 14.82
N PRO A 924 7.84 9.79 15.63
CA PRO A 924 6.48 10.30 15.63
C PRO A 924 6.47 11.68 16.29
N SER A 925 6.51 12.76 15.50
CA SER A 925 6.44 14.14 15.99
C SER A 925 5.22 14.85 15.44
#